data_5f78a924a25c20ef6b5e183191a0cb2d
#
_entry.id   5f78a924a25c20ef6b5e183191a0cb2d
#
_cell.length_a   1.000
_cell.length_b   1.000
_cell.length_c   1.000
_cell.angle_alpha   90.00
_cell.angle_beta   90.00
_cell.angle_gamma   90.00
#
_symmetry.space_group_name_H-M   'P 1'
#
loop_
_entity.id
_entity.type
_entity.pdbx_description
1 polymer ?
#
loop_
_entity_poly.entity_id
_entity_poly.type
_entity_poly.pdbx_seq_one_letter_code
_entity_poly.pdbx_strand_id
1 'polypeptide(L)'
;MKICCIAYSLVVLFGVSTCAAWQSAKPVMIRINAEKRAASQIPRTIFGSFLEPIGNSTYGGLWAEILQNGSLESGLWSAANVARMIREEPALTNLSRLALPLPWEPLDAKQGNRYEVRRGDAANSWQALAIFGVPGQSTGIRQQIFLPSQRELHYQGSLYVKHLSGPGGIEIAVTKRTHPEEVLGRSHVSAVAQEWKKYAFTIDLPPDRLAPAEPADFIIQLEGDERALIDQVSLMPADAIDGLDPEMVAMAKEMKTPLVRFGGNFTSAYHWRDGVGPRDKRVSMLNIAWGIPEYNQFGTDEFLHFCELIGAQPQIALNLGSGTPEEAADWVRYVDQHWPRHQGLLWELGNELWGNWNLGYPTLEELPARTLEFSKAIRNADPEARLIATGQDPDVYQKWNAAQLTNPPNTFDFLSTHFVVTTTRIQKRNPSSDEIAASAFALPVELGRRLKAMQAQINETANFRDKAHIAFTEWLFVCCGRDVANAPRYDNMGGAIAAGGFFNMLLQNADIVPISDMTGIIEFAGIWKKRARVYGTPSYYAFRMYSGADADTAVDVSNDSASYDVHQGVTRLPEIANVPYLDTVAVLNKAGDRLTLFCVNRHLTEDIPAEIMLTGFTPKSPGKIESLFAPSIYDENDEMRPWHVQPAQSSVQMTNSAVRYTFRHESVTRIEFTAR
;
A
#
# COMPACT_ATOMS: atom_id res chain seq x y z
N MET A 1 -46.39 -68.18 1.70
CA MET A 1 -46.62 -68.89 2.95
C MET A 1 -45.35 -69.55 3.42
N LYS A 2 -44.81 -69.08 4.47
CA LYS A 2 -43.85 -69.51 5.49
C LYS A 2 -43.01 -68.31 5.96
N ILE A 3 -43.37 -67.83 7.08
CA ILE A 3 -42.73 -66.81 7.91
C ILE A 3 -41.49 -67.44 8.55
N CYS A 4 -40.32 -66.78 8.46
CA CYS A 4 -39.18 -67.12 9.29
C CYS A 4 -38.76 -65.90 10.08
N CYS A 5 -39.02 -65.91 11.38
CA CYS A 5 -38.55 -64.92 12.35
C CYS A 5 -37.03 -65.10 12.58
N ILE A 6 -36.27 -64.06 12.43
CA ILE A 6 -34.86 -64.01 12.90
C ILE A 6 -34.84 -63.03 14.06
N ALA A 7 -34.48 -63.53 15.23
CA ALA A 7 -34.26 -62.76 16.44
C ALA A 7 -32.93 -62.05 16.37
N TYR A 8 -32.90 -60.68 16.51
CA TYR A 8 -31.71 -59.90 16.71
C TYR A 8 -31.37 -59.83 18.20
N SER A 9 -30.28 -60.45 18.58
CA SER A 9 -29.68 -60.27 19.90
C SER A 9 -28.91 -58.94 19.94
N LEU A 10 -29.37 -58.03 20.79
CA LEU A 10 -28.71 -56.75 21.07
C LEU A 10 -27.52 -56.99 22.00
N VAL A 11 -26.29 -56.89 21.50
CA VAL A 11 -25.08 -56.87 22.33
C VAL A 11 -24.82 -55.39 22.67
N VAL A 12 -25.07 -55.01 23.91
CA VAL A 12 -24.71 -53.70 24.47
C VAL A 12 -23.24 -53.74 24.86
N LEU A 13 -22.38 -53.17 24.01
CA LEU A 13 -21.00 -52.92 24.35
C LEU A 13 -20.92 -51.62 25.19
N PHE A 14 -20.66 -51.76 26.48
CA PHE A 14 -20.25 -50.65 27.31
C PHE A 14 -18.85 -50.18 26.86
N GLY A 15 -18.81 -49.14 26.03
CA GLY A 15 -17.60 -48.43 25.75
C GLY A 15 -17.15 -47.63 26.96
N VAL A 16 -16.09 -48.07 27.63
CA VAL A 16 -15.38 -47.26 28.62
C VAL A 16 -14.70 -46.12 27.87
N SER A 17 -15.36 -44.95 27.85
CA SER A 17 -14.71 -43.70 27.41
C SER A 17 -13.61 -43.39 28.42
N THR A 18 -12.39 -43.72 28.06
CA THR A 18 -11.22 -43.13 28.72
C THR A 18 -11.24 -41.64 28.38
N CYS A 19 -11.75 -40.78 29.29
CA CYS A 19 -11.42 -39.38 29.29
C CYS A 19 -9.90 -39.31 29.45
N ALA A 20 -9.19 -39.15 28.33
CA ALA A 20 -7.83 -38.64 28.38
C ALA A 20 -7.92 -37.25 29.05
N ALA A 21 -7.50 -37.17 30.29
CA ALA A 21 -7.31 -35.92 30.97
C ALA A 21 -6.23 -35.17 30.14
N TRP A 22 -6.63 -34.17 29.38
CA TRP A 22 -5.72 -33.19 28.83
C TRP A 22 -5.01 -32.58 30.03
N GLN A 23 -3.77 -32.96 30.25
CA GLN A 23 -2.90 -32.20 31.14
C GLN A 23 -2.87 -30.78 30.54
N SER A 24 -3.56 -29.84 31.18
CA SER A 24 -3.51 -28.45 30.79
C SER A 24 -2.06 -28.01 30.84
N ALA A 25 -1.46 -27.70 29.69
CA ALA A 25 -0.13 -27.17 29.62
C ALA A 25 -0.05 -25.99 30.62
N LYS A 26 1.06 -25.91 31.37
CA LYS A 26 1.28 -24.81 32.31
C LYS A 26 1.15 -23.51 31.54
N PRO A 27 0.32 -22.54 31.96
CA PRO A 27 0.17 -21.29 31.26
C PRO A 27 1.49 -20.54 31.22
N VAL A 28 1.76 -19.89 30.09
CA VAL A 28 2.91 -18.99 29.93
C VAL A 28 2.73 -17.79 30.87
N MET A 29 3.78 -17.44 31.59
CA MET A 29 3.76 -16.30 32.49
C MET A 29 4.23 -15.06 31.76
N ILE A 30 3.34 -14.10 31.51
CA ILE A 30 3.68 -12.77 31.00
C ILE A 30 3.75 -11.81 32.17
N ARG A 31 4.90 -11.18 32.39
CA ARG A 31 5.11 -10.22 33.48
C ARG A 31 5.32 -8.84 32.89
N ILE A 32 4.46 -7.90 33.29
CA ILE A 32 4.53 -6.50 32.84
C ILE A 32 4.83 -5.64 34.08
N ASN A 33 5.90 -4.86 34.02
CA ASN A 33 6.26 -3.93 35.08
C ASN A 33 6.14 -2.48 34.60
N ALA A 34 5.00 -1.85 34.89
CA ALA A 34 4.69 -0.48 34.48
C ALA A 34 5.53 0.60 35.23
N GLU A 35 6.25 0.23 36.27
CA GLU A 35 7.19 1.13 36.97
C GLU A 35 8.53 1.25 36.22
N LYS A 36 8.90 0.22 35.47
CA LYS A 36 10.10 0.21 34.63
C LYS A 36 9.75 0.70 33.23
N ARG A 37 9.92 1.99 33.02
CA ARG A 37 9.63 2.66 31.74
C ARG A 37 10.90 2.86 30.93
N ALA A 38 10.79 2.79 29.61
CA ALA A 38 11.85 3.22 28.71
C ALA A 38 12.15 4.71 28.94
N ALA A 39 13.41 5.11 28.73
CA ALA A 39 13.82 6.50 28.89
C ALA A 39 13.28 7.43 27.80
N SER A 40 13.04 6.89 26.61
CA SER A 40 12.53 7.61 25.45
C SER A 40 11.02 7.43 25.30
N GLN A 41 10.36 8.48 24.81
CA GLN A 41 8.99 8.39 24.35
C GLN A 41 8.93 7.68 22.99
N ILE A 42 7.81 7.06 22.69
CA ILE A 42 7.52 6.45 21.40
C ILE A 42 7.01 7.55 20.46
N PRO A 43 7.78 7.94 19.43
CA PRO A 43 7.28 8.88 18.43
C PRO A 43 6.15 8.26 17.63
N ARG A 44 5.07 9.00 17.42
CA ARG A 44 3.95 8.53 16.59
C ARG A 44 4.39 8.16 15.18
N THR A 45 5.44 8.80 14.66
CA THR A 45 6.01 8.59 13.31
C THR A 45 6.59 7.19 13.05
N ILE A 46 6.65 6.32 14.07
CA ILE A 46 6.92 4.88 13.85
C ILE A 46 5.75 4.13 13.19
N PHE A 47 4.57 4.75 13.14
CA PHE A 47 3.38 4.21 12.45
C PHE A 47 3.12 4.93 11.11
N GLY A 48 4.18 5.34 10.43
CA GLY A 48 4.10 5.89 9.09
C GLY A 48 3.75 4.84 8.06
N SER A 49 3.39 5.30 6.88
CA SER A 49 3.11 4.48 5.71
C SER A 49 3.60 5.17 4.45
N PHE A 50 3.59 4.44 3.35
CA PHE A 50 4.25 4.80 2.12
C PHE A 50 3.27 4.76 0.95
N LEU A 51 3.38 5.72 0.04
CA LEU A 51 2.63 5.82 -1.21
C LEU A 51 3.61 5.99 -2.38
N GLU A 52 3.52 5.11 -3.35
CA GLU A 52 4.26 5.17 -4.60
C GLU A 52 3.30 4.99 -5.78
N PRO A 53 3.49 5.70 -6.91
CA PRO A 53 2.80 5.42 -8.18
C PRO A 53 3.26 4.09 -8.79
N ILE A 54 2.84 2.97 -8.21
CA ILE A 54 3.12 1.60 -8.66
C ILE A 54 1.81 0.81 -8.69
N GLY A 55 1.68 -0.13 -9.62
CA GLY A 55 0.46 -0.94 -9.75
C GLY A 55 -0.77 -0.05 -9.98
N ASN A 56 -1.75 -0.18 -9.11
CA ASN A 56 -2.95 0.66 -9.09
C ASN A 56 -3.00 1.55 -7.82
N SER A 57 -1.88 1.77 -7.14
CA SER A 57 -1.89 2.52 -5.87
C SER A 57 -2.43 3.94 -6.04
N THR A 58 -1.97 4.65 -7.05
CA THR A 58 -2.45 5.99 -7.39
C THR A 58 -3.58 5.92 -8.39
N TYR A 59 -3.28 5.56 -9.65
CA TYR A 59 -4.27 5.51 -10.73
C TYR A 59 -5.02 4.17 -10.72
N GLY A 60 -6.36 4.23 -10.60
CA GLY A 60 -7.20 3.06 -10.38
C GLY A 60 -7.37 2.65 -8.91
N GLY A 61 -6.63 3.29 -8.00
CA GLY A 61 -6.72 3.16 -6.55
C GLY A 61 -7.21 4.43 -5.89
N LEU A 62 -6.27 5.24 -5.37
CA LEU A 62 -6.57 6.48 -4.65
C LEU A 62 -7.21 7.55 -5.54
N TRP A 63 -6.72 7.71 -6.77
CA TRP A 63 -7.30 8.62 -7.76
C TRP A 63 -8.57 8.03 -8.35
N ALA A 64 -9.68 8.79 -8.30
CA ALA A 64 -11.01 8.30 -8.62
C ALA A 64 -11.31 8.20 -10.13
N GLU A 65 -10.39 8.62 -11.01
CA GLU A 65 -10.55 8.48 -12.47
C GLU A 65 -10.80 7.02 -12.84
N ILE A 66 -11.90 6.77 -13.55
CA ILE A 66 -12.35 5.43 -13.94
C ILE A 66 -11.65 4.97 -15.22
N LEU A 67 -11.40 5.92 -16.15
CA LEU A 67 -10.80 5.61 -17.44
C LEU A 67 -9.28 5.56 -17.36
N GLN A 68 -8.71 4.58 -18.01
CA GLN A 68 -7.27 4.52 -18.24
C GLN A 68 -6.93 5.20 -19.57
N ASN A 69 -5.79 5.88 -19.60
CA ASN A 69 -5.31 6.52 -20.82
C ASN A 69 -6.37 7.43 -21.49
N GLY A 70 -6.95 8.32 -20.72
CA GLY A 70 -7.90 9.30 -21.25
C GLY A 70 -7.26 10.29 -22.24
N SER A 71 -5.93 10.47 -22.17
CA SER A 71 -5.16 11.26 -23.14
C SER A 71 -4.88 10.55 -24.45
N LEU A 72 -5.32 9.30 -24.60
CA LEU A 72 -5.20 8.51 -25.84
C LEU A 72 -3.75 8.40 -26.37
N GLU A 73 -2.79 8.35 -25.47
CA GLU A 73 -1.37 8.30 -25.77
C GLU A 73 -0.88 6.88 -26.08
N SER A 74 0.07 6.77 -27.01
CA SER A 74 0.80 5.54 -27.29
C SER A 74 2.07 5.46 -26.45
N GLY A 75 2.49 4.24 -26.10
CA GLY A 75 3.79 4.03 -25.44
C GLY A 75 3.80 4.31 -23.94
N LEU A 76 2.64 4.37 -23.27
CA LEU A 76 2.54 4.56 -21.82
C LEU A 76 2.87 3.29 -21.00
N TRP A 77 2.99 2.15 -21.64
CA TRP A 77 3.38 0.88 -21.01
C TRP A 77 4.68 0.35 -21.62
N SER A 78 5.52 -0.22 -20.78
CA SER A 78 6.69 -0.97 -21.25
C SER A 78 6.28 -2.21 -22.06
N ALA A 79 7.17 -2.67 -22.94
CA ALA A 79 6.91 -3.88 -23.76
C ALA A 79 6.59 -5.11 -22.88
N ALA A 80 7.21 -5.23 -21.72
CA ALA A 80 6.94 -6.33 -20.78
C ALA A 80 5.52 -6.26 -20.19
N ASN A 81 5.06 -5.07 -19.82
CA ASN A 81 3.70 -4.86 -19.33
C ASN A 81 2.66 -5.04 -20.43
N VAL A 82 2.91 -4.55 -21.64
CA VAL A 82 2.03 -4.83 -22.82
C VAL A 82 1.92 -6.33 -23.05
N ALA A 83 3.04 -7.07 -23.03
CA ALA A 83 3.01 -8.51 -23.21
C ALA A 83 2.23 -9.24 -22.10
N ARG A 84 2.27 -8.73 -20.86
CA ARG A 84 1.45 -9.23 -19.76
C ARG A 84 -0.03 -8.95 -20.00
N MET A 85 -0.40 -7.71 -20.32
CA MET A 85 -1.78 -7.33 -20.62
C MET A 85 -2.39 -8.18 -21.74
N ILE A 86 -1.64 -8.44 -22.82
CA ILE A 86 -2.07 -9.30 -23.92
C ILE A 86 -2.28 -10.75 -23.48
N ARG A 87 -1.46 -11.27 -22.54
CA ARG A 87 -1.68 -12.63 -22.01
C ARG A 87 -2.95 -12.71 -21.17
N GLU A 88 -3.26 -11.66 -20.43
CA GLU A 88 -4.46 -11.56 -19.57
C GLU A 88 -5.72 -11.31 -20.40
N GLU A 89 -5.61 -10.49 -21.46
CA GLU A 89 -6.69 -10.10 -22.37
C GLU A 89 -6.23 -10.23 -23.84
N PRO A 90 -6.34 -11.43 -24.46
CA PRO A 90 -5.86 -11.67 -25.83
C PRO A 90 -6.49 -10.77 -26.91
N ALA A 91 -7.69 -10.21 -26.66
CA ALA A 91 -8.35 -9.26 -27.56
C ALA A 91 -7.49 -8.01 -27.85
N LEU A 92 -6.64 -7.61 -26.91
CA LEU A 92 -5.73 -6.47 -27.05
C LEU A 92 -4.67 -6.65 -28.16
N THR A 93 -4.43 -7.87 -28.61
CA THR A 93 -3.46 -8.14 -29.72
C THR A 93 -3.77 -7.37 -30.99
N ASN A 94 -5.04 -7.11 -31.26
CA ASN A 94 -5.46 -6.46 -32.48
C ASN A 94 -5.47 -4.93 -32.43
N LEU A 95 -5.33 -4.32 -31.26
CA LEU A 95 -5.47 -2.87 -31.10
C LEU A 95 -4.35 -2.10 -31.80
N SER A 96 -3.11 -2.58 -31.75
CA SER A 96 -2.00 -1.96 -32.46
C SER A 96 -2.18 -1.93 -33.98
N ARG A 97 -2.88 -2.91 -34.56
CA ARG A 97 -3.21 -2.96 -35.99
C ARG A 97 -4.25 -1.93 -36.40
N LEU A 98 -5.05 -1.47 -35.44
CA LEU A 98 -6.11 -0.49 -35.63
C LEU A 98 -5.68 0.93 -35.28
N ALA A 99 -4.43 1.14 -34.89
CA ALA A 99 -3.90 2.40 -34.39
C ALA A 99 -4.61 2.93 -33.11
N LEU A 100 -5.19 2.02 -32.31
CA LEU A 100 -5.84 2.38 -31.05
C LEU A 100 -4.85 2.35 -29.89
N PRO A 101 -4.76 3.42 -29.10
CA PRO A 101 -3.98 3.44 -27.87
C PRO A 101 -4.59 2.49 -26.83
N LEU A 102 -3.74 1.69 -26.16
CA LEU A 102 -4.19 0.82 -25.07
C LEU A 102 -4.81 1.64 -23.92
N PRO A 103 -5.83 1.15 -23.22
CA PRO A 103 -6.59 -0.09 -23.45
C PRO A 103 -7.90 0.12 -24.25
N TRP A 104 -8.00 1.16 -25.06
CA TRP A 104 -9.19 1.45 -25.86
C TRP A 104 -9.43 0.41 -26.95
N GLU A 105 -10.66 -0.07 -27.05
CA GLU A 105 -11.11 -1.05 -28.03
C GLU A 105 -11.98 -0.38 -29.11
N PRO A 106 -12.00 -0.90 -30.37
CA PRO A 106 -12.97 -0.43 -31.35
C PRO A 106 -14.38 -0.85 -30.96
N LEU A 107 -15.36 -0.02 -31.24
CA LEU A 107 -16.77 -0.35 -31.04
C LEU A 107 -17.19 -1.51 -31.93
N ASP A 108 -16.70 -1.57 -33.17
CA ASP A 108 -16.87 -2.70 -34.10
C ASP A 108 -15.51 -3.17 -34.61
N ALA A 109 -15.11 -4.37 -34.18
CA ALA A 109 -13.83 -4.97 -34.54
C ALA A 109 -13.69 -5.39 -36.03
N LYS A 110 -14.78 -5.43 -36.77
CA LYS A 110 -14.79 -5.89 -38.18
C LYS A 110 -14.37 -4.84 -39.20
N GLN A 111 -14.18 -3.60 -38.74
CA GLN A 111 -13.99 -2.45 -39.61
C GLN A 111 -12.61 -1.83 -39.43
N GLY A 112 -11.69 -2.14 -40.34
CA GLY A 112 -10.38 -1.50 -40.41
C GLY A 112 -10.46 -0.06 -40.95
N ASN A 113 -9.37 0.71 -40.71
CA ASN A 113 -9.11 2.05 -41.27
C ASN A 113 -10.08 3.16 -40.82
N ARG A 114 -10.55 3.08 -39.55
CA ARG A 114 -11.43 4.08 -38.98
C ARG A 114 -10.72 4.98 -37.94
N TYR A 115 -9.51 4.66 -37.63
CA TYR A 115 -8.75 5.27 -36.56
C TYR A 115 -7.39 5.73 -37.05
N GLU A 116 -6.98 6.92 -36.65
CA GLU A 116 -5.66 7.46 -36.95
C GLU A 116 -5.11 8.25 -35.75
N VAL A 117 -3.89 7.92 -35.36
CA VAL A 117 -3.18 8.72 -34.36
C VAL A 117 -2.67 10.01 -35.01
N ARG A 118 -3.08 11.16 -34.50
CA ARG A 118 -2.65 12.51 -34.94
C ARG A 118 -1.67 13.07 -33.97
N ARG A 119 -0.41 13.15 -34.36
CA ARG A 119 0.66 13.78 -33.60
C ARG A 119 0.75 15.26 -33.93
N GLY A 120 0.96 16.11 -32.90
CA GLY A 120 1.09 17.55 -33.05
C GLY A 120 -0.23 18.31 -33.26
N ASP A 121 -1.37 17.60 -33.29
CA ASP A 121 -2.71 18.21 -33.23
C ASP A 121 -3.51 17.51 -32.12
N ALA A 122 -3.15 17.84 -30.88
CA ALA A 122 -3.76 17.32 -29.65
C ALA A 122 -4.21 18.49 -28.76
N ALA A 123 -5.19 18.22 -27.90
CA ALA A 123 -5.60 19.19 -26.89
C ALA A 123 -4.56 19.29 -25.77
N ASN A 124 -3.89 18.18 -25.48
CA ASN A 124 -2.78 18.08 -24.54
C ASN A 124 -1.93 16.84 -24.86
N SER A 125 -0.71 16.77 -24.27
CA SER A 125 0.26 15.71 -24.47
C SER A 125 0.76 15.62 -25.94
N TRP A 126 0.95 14.43 -26.50
CA TRP A 126 1.70 14.26 -27.77
C TRP A 126 0.82 13.98 -28.98
N GLN A 127 -0.36 13.39 -28.75
CA GLN A 127 -1.23 12.93 -29.81
C GLN A 127 -2.71 12.98 -29.43
N ALA A 128 -3.57 12.95 -30.43
CA ALA A 128 -5.00 12.73 -30.31
C ALA A 128 -5.43 11.57 -31.20
N LEU A 129 -6.61 11.03 -31.00
CA LEU A 129 -7.19 9.98 -31.82
C LEU A 129 -8.21 10.58 -32.80
N ALA A 130 -7.94 10.45 -34.11
CA ALA A 130 -8.94 10.70 -35.16
C ALA A 130 -9.83 9.48 -35.34
N ILE A 131 -11.13 9.70 -35.33
CA ILE A 131 -12.15 8.68 -35.60
C ILE A 131 -12.95 9.12 -36.84
N PHE A 132 -13.15 8.19 -37.79
CA PHE A 132 -13.84 8.44 -39.05
C PHE A 132 -15.14 7.65 -39.12
N GLY A 133 -16.26 8.31 -38.83
CA GLY A 133 -17.59 7.74 -38.92
C GLY A 133 -17.97 7.29 -40.35
N VAL A 134 -18.91 6.35 -40.42
CA VAL A 134 -19.44 5.84 -41.69
C VAL A 134 -20.94 5.69 -41.58
N PRO A 135 -21.70 6.25 -42.52
CA PRO A 135 -23.14 6.19 -42.52
C PRO A 135 -23.67 4.76 -42.36
N GLY A 136 -24.63 4.60 -41.45
CA GLY A 136 -25.29 3.31 -41.22
C GLY A 136 -24.45 2.27 -40.44
N GLN A 137 -23.32 2.70 -39.85
CA GLN A 137 -22.47 1.84 -39.05
C GLN A 137 -22.16 2.52 -37.68
N SER A 138 -22.10 1.72 -36.63
CA SER A 138 -21.62 2.20 -35.31
C SER A 138 -20.11 2.36 -35.36
N THR A 139 -19.62 3.59 -35.36
CA THR A 139 -18.19 3.89 -35.35
C THR A 139 -17.83 4.60 -34.06
N GLY A 140 -16.86 4.10 -33.34
CA GLY A 140 -16.44 4.67 -32.08
C GLY A 140 -15.43 3.79 -31.36
N ILE A 141 -15.15 4.17 -30.13
CA ILE A 141 -14.24 3.43 -29.23
C ILE A 141 -14.95 3.11 -27.93
N ARG A 142 -14.46 2.09 -27.25
CA ARG A 142 -14.93 1.71 -25.90
C ARG A 142 -13.77 1.31 -25.01
N GLN A 143 -14.03 1.34 -23.73
CA GLN A 143 -13.11 0.82 -22.71
C GLN A 143 -13.91 0.05 -21.67
N GLN A 144 -13.41 -1.14 -21.29
CA GLN A 144 -13.96 -1.85 -20.13
C GLN A 144 -13.70 -1.05 -18.85
N ILE A 145 -14.74 -0.88 -18.05
CA ILE A 145 -14.71 -0.15 -16.80
C ILE A 145 -15.38 -0.95 -15.69
N PHE A 146 -15.06 -0.59 -14.44
CA PHE A 146 -15.80 -1.00 -13.26
C PHE A 146 -16.25 0.25 -12.51
N LEU A 147 -17.52 0.30 -12.18
CA LEU A 147 -18.15 1.46 -11.53
C LEU A 147 -18.44 1.14 -10.07
N PRO A 148 -18.23 2.09 -9.14
CA PRO A 148 -18.57 1.93 -7.72
C PRO A 148 -20.09 2.04 -7.48
N SER A 149 -20.88 1.24 -8.22
CA SER A 149 -22.35 1.28 -8.23
C SER A 149 -23.00 0.95 -6.88
N GLN A 150 -22.22 0.38 -5.94
CA GLN A 150 -22.68 0.16 -4.56
C GLN A 150 -22.79 1.45 -3.74
N ARG A 151 -22.17 2.57 -4.17
CA ARG A 151 -22.14 3.83 -3.43
C ARG A 151 -22.54 5.04 -4.27
N GLU A 152 -22.26 5.04 -5.58
CA GLU A 152 -22.50 6.20 -6.45
C GLU A 152 -23.09 5.77 -7.79
N LEU A 153 -24.14 6.46 -8.20
CA LEU A 153 -24.84 6.23 -9.47
C LEU A 153 -24.72 7.40 -10.45
N HIS A 154 -24.16 8.53 -9.98
CA HIS A 154 -23.98 9.74 -10.78
C HIS A 154 -22.50 9.90 -11.13
N TYR A 155 -22.21 10.12 -12.40
CA TYR A 155 -20.85 10.25 -12.92
C TYR A 155 -20.73 11.55 -13.71
N GLN A 156 -19.60 12.20 -13.54
CA GLN A 156 -19.24 13.41 -14.27
C GLN A 156 -18.07 13.10 -15.18
N GLY A 157 -18.14 13.56 -16.41
CA GLY A 157 -17.08 13.35 -17.37
C GLY A 157 -16.83 14.56 -18.23
N SER A 158 -15.74 14.51 -18.97
CA SER A 158 -15.40 15.47 -19.99
C SER A 158 -14.53 14.82 -21.08
N LEU A 159 -14.55 15.41 -22.26
CA LEU A 159 -13.64 15.07 -23.32
C LEU A 159 -13.31 16.33 -24.13
N TYR A 160 -12.14 16.37 -24.72
CA TYR A 160 -11.79 17.36 -25.72
C TYR A 160 -12.10 16.79 -27.10
N VAL A 161 -12.75 17.61 -27.92
CA VAL A 161 -13.13 17.24 -29.30
C VAL A 161 -12.79 18.38 -30.23
N LYS A 162 -12.33 18.02 -31.44
CA LYS A 162 -12.17 18.92 -32.58
C LYS A 162 -12.88 18.30 -33.78
N HIS A 163 -13.87 19.01 -34.31
CA HIS A 163 -14.61 18.60 -35.49
C HIS A 163 -13.77 18.66 -36.74
N LEU A 164 -13.84 17.64 -37.58
CA LEU A 164 -13.19 17.58 -38.88
C LEU A 164 -14.20 17.70 -40.05
N SER A 165 -15.27 16.92 -40.02
CA SER A 165 -16.37 16.96 -40.98
C SER A 165 -17.54 16.11 -40.50
N GLY A 166 -18.75 16.35 -41.04
CA GLY A 166 -19.96 15.58 -40.73
C GLY A 166 -21.01 16.37 -39.95
N PRO A 167 -22.01 15.70 -39.34
CA PRO A 167 -23.12 16.35 -38.64
C PRO A 167 -22.78 17.00 -37.31
N GLY A 168 -21.63 16.66 -36.71
CA GLY A 168 -21.16 17.27 -35.45
C GLY A 168 -21.75 16.65 -34.19
N GLY A 169 -22.13 15.35 -34.18
CA GLY A 169 -22.72 14.65 -33.05
C GLY A 169 -21.85 13.51 -32.49
N ILE A 170 -21.78 13.42 -31.17
CA ILE A 170 -21.09 12.35 -30.44
C ILE A 170 -22.00 11.84 -29.33
N GLU A 171 -22.29 10.56 -29.33
CA GLU A 171 -22.95 9.89 -28.20
C GLU A 171 -21.88 9.31 -27.25
N ILE A 172 -22.12 9.51 -25.97
CA ILE A 172 -21.34 8.90 -24.87
C ILE A 172 -22.30 8.02 -24.10
N ALA A 173 -21.92 6.75 -23.89
CA ALA A 173 -22.79 5.79 -23.21
C ALA A 173 -22.02 4.89 -22.25
N VAL A 174 -22.73 4.35 -21.28
CA VAL A 174 -22.30 3.20 -20.47
C VAL A 174 -23.26 2.06 -20.72
N THR A 175 -22.72 0.89 -21.07
CA THR A 175 -23.49 -0.33 -21.33
C THR A 175 -22.98 -1.47 -20.47
N LYS A 176 -23.78 -2.51 -20.27
CA LYS A 176 -23.27 -3.76 -19.70
C LYS A 176 -22.33 -4.43 -20.70
N ARG A 177 -21.14 -4.86 -20.25
CA ARG A 177 -20.19 -5.55 -21.13
C ARG A 177 -20.72 -6.92 -21.58
N THR A 178 -21.44 -7.62 -20.70
CA THR A 178 -22.05 -8.93 -21.01
C THR A 178 -23.31 -8.84 -21.87
N HIS A 179 -23.97 -7.69 -21.89
CA HIS A 179 -25.20 -7.37 -22.61
C HIS A 179 -25.10 -5.99 -23.24
N PRO A 180 -24.31 -5.82 -24.32
CA PRO A 180 -24.02 -4.50 -24.91
C PRO A 180 -25.26 -3.74 -25.40
N GLU A 181 -26.36 -4.41 -25.66
CA GLU A 181 -27.66 -3.83 -25.99
C GLU A 181 -28.33 -3.15 -24.78
N GLU A 182 -27.90 -3.46 -23.57
CA GLU A 182 -28.43 -2.84 -22.34
C GLU A 182 -27.64 -1.57 -22.02
N VAL A 183 -28.20 -0.44 -22.43
CA VAL A 183 -27.68 0.89 -22.12
C VAL A 183 -28.09 1.28 -20.71
N LEU A 184 -27.08 1.53 -19.84
CA LEU A 184 -27.28 1.94 -18.46
C LEU A 184 -27.41 3.45 -18.31
N GLY A 185 -26.71 4.22 -19.16
CA GLY A 185 -26.79 5.67 -19.16
C GLY A 185 -26.18 6.22 -20.45
N ARG A 186 -26.61 7.40 -20.84
CA ARG A 186 -26.10 8.08 -22.04
C ARG A 186 -26.10 9.59 -21.87
N SER A 187 -25.22 10.22 -22.64
CA SER A 187 -25.14 11.65 -22.82
C SER A 187 -24.81 11.96 -24.27
N HIS A 188 -25.11 13.17 -24.71
CA HIS A 188 -24.91 13.57 -26.09
C HIS A 188 -24.20 14.93 -26.19
N VAL A 189 -23.19 15.00 -27.02
CA VAL A 189 -22.50 16.23 -27.39
C VAL A 189 -22.91 16.61 -28.81
N SER A 190 -23.63 17.68 -28.96
CA SER A 190 -24.06 18.22 -30.27
C SER A 190 -23.24 19.44 -30.66
N ALA A 191 -23.19 19.73 -31.95
CA ALA A 191 -22.55 20.90 -32.54
C ALA A 191 -21.06 21.04 -32.10
N VAL A 192 -20.27 20.00 -32.37
CA VAL A 192 -18.83 19.98 -32.08
C VAL A 192 -18.11 21.09 -32.85
N ALA A 193 -17.26 21.85 -32.16
CA ALA A 193 -16.50 22.96 -32.72
C ALA A 193 -15.34 22.51 -33.61
N GLN A 194 -14.96 23.33 -34.61
CA GLN A 194 -13.82 23.09 -35.50
C GLN A 194 -12.47 23.26 -34.78
N GLU A 195 -12.44 23.97 -33.67
CA GLU A 195 -11.28 24.11 -32.82
C GLU A 195 -11.38 23.18 -31.60
N TRP A 196 -10.26 22.84 -30.97
CA TRP A 196 -10.24 22.07 -29.75
C TRP A 196 -11.12 22.71 -28.65
N LYS A 197 -12.12 21.98 -28.18
CA LYS A 197 -13.00 22.44 -27.13
C LYS A 197 -13.31 21.32 -26.15
N LYS A 198 -13.32 21.65 -24.87
CA LYS A 198 -13.74 20.76 -23.79
C LYS A 198 -15.26 20.71 -23.69
N TYR A 199 -15.80 19.51 -23.69
CA TYR A 199 -17.23 19.25 -23.47
C TYR A 199 -17.40 18.45 -22.19
N ALA A 200 -18.23 18.93 -21.28
CA ALA A 200 -18.62 18.21 -20.09
C ALA A 200 -19.89 17.39 -20.38
N PHE A 201 -20.00 16.26 -19.69
CA PHE A 201 -21.18 15.40 -19.72
C PHE A 201 -21.44 14.77 -18.38
N THR A 202 -22.64 14.21 -18.18
CA THR A 202 -23.02 13.43 -17.01
C THR A 202 -23.59 12.09 -17.45
N ILE A 203 -23.38 11.06 -16.66
CA ILE A 203 -23.98 9.75 -16.82
C ILE A 203 -24.65 9.37 -15.49
N ASP A 204 -25.97 9.13 -15.56
CA ASP A 204 -26.75 8.67 -14.42
C ASP A 204 -27.14 7.21 -14.65
N LEU A 205 -26.81 6.33 -13.71
CA LEU A 205 -27.16 4.93 -13.76
C LEU A 205 -28.48 4.66 -13.05
N PRO A 206 -29.35 3.81 -13.60
CA PRO A 206 -30.53 3.36 -12.87
C PRO A 206 -30.11 2.46 -11.70
N PRO A 207 -30.79 2.58 -10.55
CA PRO A 207 -30.51 1.71 -9.39
C PRO A 207 -30.65 0.22 -9.73
N ASP A 208 -29.84 -0.61 -9.10
CA ASP A 208 -29.88 -2.06 -9.14
C ASP A 208 -29.73 -2.71 -10.56
N ARG A 209 -29.24 -1.94 -11.55
CA ARG A 209 -29.04 -2.46 -12.90
C ARG A 209 -27.63 -2.96 -13.16
N LEU A 210 -26.65 -2.49 -12.39
CA LEU A 210 -25.25 -2.95 -12.44
C LEU A 210 -24.85 -3.45 -11.04
N ALA A 211 -24.50 -4.73 -10.95
CA ALA A 211 -24.05 -5.32 -9.70
C ALA A 211 -22.65 -4.80 -9.32
N PRO A 212 -22.29 -4.78 -8.03
CA PRO A 212 -20.92 -4.48 -7.61
C PRO A 212 -19.91 -5.42 -8.27
N ALA A 213 -18.80 -4.87 -8.77
CA ALA A 213 -17.75 -5.57 -9.52
C ALA A 213 -18.19 -6.15 -10.88
N GLU A 214 -19.40 -5.85 -11.36
CA GLU A 214 -19.83 -6.21 -12.70
C GLU A 214 -19.16 -5.31 -13.75
N PRO A 215 -18.56 -5.87 -14.83
CA PRO A 215 -17.94 -5.06 -15.88
C PRO A 215 -18.96 -4.32 -16.74
N ALA A 216 -18.67 -3.07 -17.05
CA ALA A 216 -19.38 -2.25 -18.01
C ALA A 216 -18.43 -1.77 -19.10
N ASP A 217 -18.98 -1.27 -20.21
CA ASP A 217 -18.23 -0.57 -21.24
C ASP A 217 -18.58 0.92 -21.23
N PHE A 218 -17.56 1.77 -21.19
CA PHE A 218 -17.69 3.19 -21.50
C PHE A 218 -17.48 3.35 -23.01
N ILE A 219 -18.40 4.04 -23.67
CA ILE A 219 -18.47 4.12 -25.14
C ILE A 219 -18.43 5.57 -25.55
N ILE A 220 -17.65 5.89 -26.60
CA ILE A 220 -17.72 7.12 -27.38
C ILE A 220 -18.04 6.71 -28.81
N GLN A 221 -19.22 7.12 -29.31
CA GLN A 221 -19.70 6.77 -30.64
C GLN A 221 -19.96 8.05 -31.45
N LEU A 222 -19.47 8.09 -32.68
CA LEU A 222 -19.75 9.15 -33.65
C LEU A 222 -21.10 8.93 -34.34
N GLU A 223 -21.79 10.02 -34.61
CA GLU A 223 -23.07 9.99 -35.33
C GLU A 223 -22.86 10.06 -36.85
N GLY A 224 -23.45 9.12 -37.57
CA GLY A 224 -23.45 9.08 -39.03
C GLY A 224 -22.06 9.04 -39.64
N ASP A 225 -21.70 10.03 -40.45
CA ASP A 225 -20.40 10.20 -41.06
C ASP A 225 -19.52 11.26 -40.39
N GLU A 226 -19.81 11.53 -39.12
CA GLU A 226 -18.98 12.42 -38.30
C GLU A 226 -17.52 11.99 -38.30
N ARG A 227 -16.63 12.98 -38.39
CA ARG A 227 -15.18 12.78 -38.28
C ARG A 227 -14.66 13.79 -37.25
N ALA A 228 -14.02 13.29 -36.21
CA ALA A 228 -13.53 14.11 -35.13
C ALA A 228 -12.20 13.62 -34.59
N LEU A 229 -11.44 14.54 -34.01
CA LEU A 229 -10.33 14.25 -33.10
C LEU A 229 -10.87 14.22 -31.69
N ILE A 230 -10.45 13.24 -30.91
CA ILE A 230 -10.80 13.08 -29.49
C ILE A 230 -9.52 13.03 -28.67
N ASP A 231 -9.57 13.66 -27.50
CA ASP A 231 -8.46 13.71 -26.54
C ASP A 231 -8.98 13.97 -25.11
N GLN A 232 -8.16 13.71 -24.10
CA GLN A 232 -8.37 14.02 -22.69
C GLN A 232 -9.76 13.61 -22.16
N VAL A 233 -10.09 12.34 -22.33
CA VAL A 233 -11.35 11.76 -21.87
C VAL A 233 -11.24 11.46 -20.38
N SER A 234 -12.25 11.85 -19.60
CA SER A 234 -12.35 11.65 -18.15
C SER A 234 -13.74 11.20 -17.76
N LEU A 235 -13.81 10.30 -16.78
CA LEU A 235 -15.05 9.87 -16.13
C LEU A 235 -14.80 9.63 -14.65
N MET A 236 -15.42 10.41 -13.79
CA MET A 236 -15.29 10.29 -12.33
C MET A 236 -16.63 10.10 -11.65
N PRO A 237 -16.72 9.37 -10.53
CA PRO A 237 -17.91 9.35 -9.68
C PRO A 237 -18.13 10.76 -9.11
N ALA A 238 -19.39 11.17 -8.98
CA ALA A 238 -19.76 12.54 -8.54
C ALA A 238 -19.40 12.81 -7.08
N ASP A 239 -19.22 11.77 -6.28
CA ASP A 239 -18.81 11.85 -4.88
C ASP A 239 -17.29 11.93 -4.65
N ALA A 240 -16.47 11.96 -5.72
CA ALA A 240 -15.02 12.09 -5.60
C ALA A 240 -14.61 13.36 -4.84
N ILE A 241 -13.70 13.24 -3.89
CA ILE A 241 -13.18 14.35 -3.08
C ILE A 241 -11.99 14.97 -3.81
N ASP A 242 -12.23 16.04 -4.57
CA ASP A 242 -11.20 16.70 -5.40
C ASP A 242 -10.41 15.74 -6.31
N GLY A 243 -11.07 14.67 -6.78
CA GLY A 243 -10.51 13.63 -7.62
C GLY A 243 -10.02 12.40 -6.85
N LEU A 244 -10.06 12.40 -5.51
CA LEU A 244 -9.73 11.25 -4.66
C LEU A 244 -10.96 10.36 -4.43
N ASP A 245 -10.73 9.05 -4.34
CA ASP A 245 -11.78 8.08 -4.02
C ASP A 245 -12.17 8.18 -2.54
N PRO A 246 -13.44 8.47 -2.20
CA PRO A 246 -13.88 8.69 -0.83
C PRO A 246 -13.78 7.43 0.06
N GLU A 247 -13.96 6.22 -0.47
CA GLU A 247 -13.79 4.98 0.30
C GLU A 247 -12.31 4.75 0.65
N MET A 248 -11.39 5.02 -0.30
CA MET A 248 -9.95 4.95 -0.07
C MET A 248 -9.51 5.97 1.00
N VAL A 249 -9.97 7.22 0.90
CA VAL A 249 -9.71 8.27 1.90
C VAL A 249 -10.24 7.88 3.28
N ALA A 250 -11.47 7.37 3.34
CA ALA A 250 -12.08 6.96 4.62
C ALA A 250 -11.28 5.84 5.29
N MET A 251 -10.90 4.80 4.55
CA MET A 251 -10.10 3.69 5.09
C MET A 251 -8.69 4.13 5.47
N ALA A 252 -8.04 5.01 4.67
CA ALA A 252 -6.73 5.58 5.01
C ALA A 252 -6.79 6.40 6.31
N LYS A 253 -7.85 7.17 6.51
CA LYS A 253 -8.08 7.91 7.76
C LYS A 253 -8.25 6.98 8.96
N GLU A 254 -8.91 5.83 8.79
CA GLU A 254 -9.05 4.82 9.84
C GLU A 254 -7.71 4.18 10.23
N MET A 255 -6.72 4.13 9.33
CA MET A 255 -5.38 3.67 9.68
C MET A 255 -4.71 4.54 10.75
N LYS A 256 -5.11 5.80 10.91
CA LYS A 256 -4.49 6.75 11.84
C LYS A 256 -2.97 6.84 11.67
N THR A 257 -2.51 6.67 10.44
CA THR A 257 -1.10 6.88 10.12
C THR A 257 -0.73 8.34 10.35
N PRO A 258 0.29 8.65 11.14
CA PRO A 258 0.69 10.03 11.40
C PRO A 258 1.58 10.62 10.31
N LEU A 259 2.11 9.79 9.41
CA LEU A 259 3.08 10.14 8.39
C LEU A 259 2.80 9.34 7.12
N VAL A 260 2.84 10.00 5.96
CA VAL A 260 2.81 9.32 4.66
C VAL A 260 4.01 9.75 3.85
N ARG A 261 4.81 8.78 3.43
CA ARG A 261 5.95 8.96 2.54
C ARG A 261 5.49 8.88 1.08
N PHE A 262 5.71 9.93 0.29
CA PHE A 262 5.60 9.92 -1.17
C PHE A 262 6.98 9.71 -1.76
N GLY A 263 7.25 8.52 -2.26
CA GLY A 263 8.57 8.11 -2.69
C GLY A 263 8.55 6.75 -3.38
N GLY A 264 9.72 6.16 -3.59
CA GLY A 264 9.90 4.89 -4.25
C GLY A 264 10.78 4.99 -5.50
N ASN A 265 10.84 3.91 -6.28
CA ASN A 265 11.75 3.83 -7.43
C ASN A 265 11.44 4.84 -8.55
N PHE A 266 10.17 5.30 -8.67
CA PHE A 266 9.82 6.34 -9.63
C PHE A 266 10.54 7.67 -9.37
N THR A 267 10.90 7.95 -8.13
CA THR A 267 11.46 9.22 -7.66
C THR A 267 12.69 9.67 -8.49
N SER A 268 13.55 8.73 -8.88
CA SER A 268 14.78 9.04 -9.62
C SER A 268 14.56 9.62 -11.03
N ALA A 269 13.32 9.54 -11.54
CA ALA A 269 12.93 10.05 -12.85
C ALA A 269 11.73 11.01 -12.78
N TYR A 270 11.21 11.30 -11.61
CA TYR A 270 10.02 12.14 -11.42
C TYR A 270 10.41 13.62 -11.28
N HIS A 271 9.84 14.45 -12.14
CA HIS A 271 9.98 15.90 -12.08
C HIS A 271 8.69 16.52 -11.55
N TRP A 272 8.70 17.02 -10.33
CA TRP A 272 7.51 17.44 -9.59
C TRP A 272 6.65 18.48 -10.31
N ARG A 273 7.25 19.31 -11.17
CA ARG A 273 6.54 20.33 -11.95
C ARG A 273 5.54 19.73 -12.94
N ASP A 274 5.75 18.51 -13.39
CA ASP A 274 4.84 17.82 -14.30
C ASP A 274 3.50 17.51 -13.63
N GLY A 275 3.50 17.36 -12.29
CA GLY A 275 2.35 17.06 -11.46
C GLY A 275 1.67 18.26 -10.80
N VAL A 276 1.93 19.51 -11.23
CA VAL A 276 1.30 20.73 -10.66
C VAL A 276 0.62 21.57 -11.73
N GLY A 277 -0.28 22.48 -11.31
CA GLY A 277 -1.07 23.31 -12.21
C GLY A 277 -2.36 22.62 -12.72
N PRO A 278 -3.03 23.15 -13.73
CA PRO A 278 -4.29 22.61 -14.23
C PRO A 278 -4.14 21.18 -14.73
N ARG A 279 -4.96 20.26 -14.23
CA ARG A 279 -4.83 18.80 -14.48
C ARG A 279 -4.95 18.45 -15.96
N ASP A 280 -5.82 19.10 -16.70
CA ASP A 280 -6.00 18.89 -18.14
C ASP A 280 -4.88 19.52 -19.01
N LYS A 281 -3.85 20.07 -18.37
CA LYS A 281 -2.60 20.53 -19.02
C LYS A 281 -1.37 19.71 -18.64
N ARG A 282 -1.53 18.76 -17.71
CA ARG A 282 -0.43 17.87 -17.29
C ARG A 282 -0.26 16.76 -18.31
N VAL A 283 0.98 16.43 -18.63
CA VAL A 283 1.33 15.51 -19.72
C VAL A 283 1.35 14.07 -19.22
N SER A 284 0.67 13.18 -19.93
CA SER A 284 0.77 11.74 -19.69
C SER A 284 2.07 11.18 -20.25
N MET A 285 2.79 10.38 -19.47
CA MET A 285 4.08 9.80 -19.84
C MET A 285 4.26 8.37 -19.30
N LEU A 286 5.34 7.72 -19.72
CA LEU A 286 5.73 6.43 -19.18
C LEU A 286 6.44 6.62 -17.84
N ASN A 287 5.94 6.02 -16.76
CA ASN A 287 6.71 5.80 -15.55
C ASN A 287 7.78 4.73 -15.85
N ILE A 288 9.02 5.15 -16.03
CA ILE A 288 10.10 4.27 -16.47
C ILE A 288 10.54 3.26 -15.42
N ALA A 289 10.30 3.55 -14.14
CA ALA A 289 10.64 2.64 -13.05
C ALA A 289 9.77 1.38 -13.07
N TRP A 290 8.48 1.54 -13.34
CA TRP A 290 7.50 0.45 -13.28
C TRP A 290 6.94 0.03 -14.64
N GLY A 291 7.20 0.83 -15.68
CA GLY A 291 6.73 0.55 -17.03
C GLY A 291 5.21 0.65 -17.19
N ILE A 292 4.58 1.51 -16.41
CA ILE A 292 3.14 1.82 -16.39
C ILE A 292 2.92 3.30 -16.71
N PRO A 293 1.68 3.75 -16.97
CA PRO A 293 1.40 5.17 -17.17
C PRO A 293 1.66 6.02 -15.93
N GLU A 294 2.21 7.21 -16.14
CA GLU A 294 2.15 8.35 -15.24
C GLU A 294 1.32 9.45 -15.91
N TYR A 295 0.12 9.66 -15.38
CA TYR A 295 -0.81 10.66 -15.93
C TYR A 295 -0.57 12.06 -15.37
N ASN A 296 0.27 12.19 -14.35
CA ASN A 296 0.54 13.42 -13.63
C ASN A 296 -0.71 14.12 -13.03
N GLN A 297 -1.84 13.42 -12.96
CA GLN A 297 -3.08 13.95 -12.39
C GLN A 297 -3.09 13.95 -10.86
N PHE A 298 -2.21 13.15 -10.26
CA PHE A 298 -1.93 13.11 -8.84
C PHE A 298 -0.47 13.52 -8.63
N GLY A 299 -0.26 14.74 -8.13
CA GLY A 299 1.06 15.31 -7.88
C GLY A 299 1.16 15.90 -6.47
N THR A 300 1.96 16.95 -6.33
CA THR A 300 2.25 17.56 -5.02
C THR A 300 0.99 18.02 -4.31
N ASP A 301 0.13 18.78 -4.99
CA ASP A 301 -1.07 19.37 -4.37
C ASP A 301 -2.06 18.29 -3.94
N GLU A 302 -2.28 17.29 -4.77
CA GLU A 302 -3.18 16.17 -4.48
C GLU A 302 -2.63 15.30 -3.32
N PHE A 303 -1.33 15.08 -3.27
CA PHE A 303 -0.69 14.35 -2.18
C PHE A 303 -0.79 15.09 -0.85
N LEU A 304 -0.50 16.38 -0.82
CA LEU A 304 -0.60 17.19 0.39
C LEU A 304 -2.06 17.30 0.88
N HIS A 305 -3.00 17.46 -0.05
CA HIS A 305 -4.43 17.45 0.27
C HIS A 305 -4.88 16.09 0.84
N PHE A 306 -4.42 14.98 0.25
CA PHE A 306 -4.69 13.64 0.80
C PHE A 306 -4.17 13.51 2.25
N CYS A 307 -2.93 13.95 2.52
CA CYS A 307 -2.38 13.94 3.88
C CYS A 307 -3.24 14.73 4.86
N GLU A 308 -3.73 15.91 4.45
CA GLU A 308 -4.63 16.73 5.27
C GLU A 308 -5.97 16.04 5.58
N LEU A 309 -6.59 15.41 4.57
CA LEU A 309 -7.86 14.69 4.74
C LEU A 309 -7.76 13.55 5.75
N ILE A 310 -6.63 12.84 5.77
CA ILE A 310 -6.42 11.72 6.69
C ILE A 310 -5.76 12.13 8.01
N GLY A 311 -5.28 13.37 8.13
CA GLY A 311 -4.61 13.89 9.33
C GLY A 311 -3.16 13.43 9.49
N ALA A 312 -2.47 13.14 8.40
CA ALA A 312 -1.07 12.72 8.36
C ALA A 312 -0.13 13.88 7.99
N GLN A 313 1.13 13.78 8.42
CA GLN A 313 2.21 14.61 7.93
C GLN A 313 2.76 14.02 6.63
N PRO A 314 3.11 14.86 5.63
CA PRO A 314 3.80 14.37 4.44
C PRO A 314 5.31 14.21 4.69
N GLN A 315 5.88 13.17 4.03
CA GLN A 315 7.30 12.98 3.81
C GLN A 315 7.51 12.81 2.32
N ILE A 316 8.47 13.52 1.73
CA ILE A 316 8.65 13.54 0.28
C ILE A 316 10.07 13.13 -0.09
N ALA A 317 10.19 12.13 -0.97
CA ALA A 317 11.47 11.72 -1.54
C ALA A 317 11.78 12.53 -2.80
N LEU A 318 12.98 13.12 -2.82
CA LEU A 318 13.45 14.02 -3.87
C LEU A 318 14.17 13.26 -4.99
N ASN A 319 14.11 13.81 -6.20
CA ASN A 319 14.81 13.26 -7.34
C ASN A 319 16.30 13.61 -7.30
N LEU A 320 17.11 12.75 -6.67
CA LEU A 320 18.57 12.83 -6.70
C LEU A 320 19.18 12.04 -7.87
N GLY A 321 18.37 11.44 -8.72
CA GLY A 321 18.80 10.70 -9.90
C GLY A 321 19.01 11.61 -11.10
N SER A 322 17.93 12.04 -11.74
CA SER A 322 17.93 12.93 -12.91
C SER A 322 17.66 14.40 -12.57
N GLY A 323 17.21 14.70 -11.34
CA GLY A 323 16.95 16.06 -10.88
C GLY A 323 18.19 16.84 -10.47
N THR A 324 17.99 18.12 -10.12
CA THR A 324 19.06 19.00 -9.67
C THR A 324 18.79 19.54 -8.26
N PRO A 325 19.84 20.03 -7.54
CA PRO A 325 19.65 20.69 -6.26
C PRO A 325 18.70 21.90 -6.33
N GLU A 326 18.72 22.65 -7.43
CA GLU A 326 17.85 23.81 -7.67
C GLU A 326 16.39 23.37 -7.82
N GLU A 327 16.14 22.29 -8.57
CA GLU A 327 14.79 21.72 -8.72
C GLU A 327 14.23 21.27 -7.38
N ALA A 328 15.05 20.62 -6.56
CA ALA A 328 14.65 20.21 -5.22
C ALA A 328 14.33 21.42 -4.33
N ALA A 329 15.19 22.45 -4.33
CA ALA A 329 14.95 23.68 -3.57
C ALA A 329 13.71 24.43 -4.04
N ASP A 330 13.41 24.41 -5.35
CA ASP A 330 12.18 25.01 -5.89
C ASP A 330 10.94 24.23 -5.43
N TRP A 331 11.02 22.91 -5.31
CA TRP A 331 9.91 22.11 -4.77
C TRP A 331 9.64 22.47 -3.31
N VAL A 332 10.69 22.59 -2.50
CA VAL A 332 10.57 23.06 -1.11
C VAL A 332 9.87 24.43 -1.06
N ARG A 333 10.37 25.42 -1.83
CA ARG A 333 9.74 26.75 -1.89
C ARG A 333 8.28 26.71 -2.35
N TYR A 334 7.96 25.86 -3.33
CA TYR A 334 6.57 25.66 -3.79
C TYR A 334 5.67 25.19 -2.64
N VAL A 335 6.12 24.18 -1.89
CA VAL A 335 5.36 23.65 -0.75
C VAL A 335 5.21 24.73 0.33
N ASP A 336 6.25 25.44 0.69
CA ASP A 336 6.20 26.51 1.71
C ASP A 336 5.23 27.66 1.33
N GLN A 337 5.18 27.98 0.04
CA GLN A 337 4.30 29.06 -0.46
C GLN A 337 2.83 28.65 -0.55
N HIS A 338 2.56 27.45 -1.02
CA HIS A 338 1.18 27.01 -1.30
C HIS A 338 0.58 26.22 -0.12
N TRP A 339 1.44 25.62 0.71
CA TRP A 339 1.06 24.77 1.83
C TRP A 339 1.81 25.16 3.12
N PRO A 340 1.70 26.42 3.60
CA PRO A 340 2.56 26.98 4.65
C PRO A 340 2.50 26.26 6.00
N ARG A 341 1.43 25.48 6.27
CA ARG A 341 1.31 24.64 7.46
C ARG A 341 2.19 23.38 7.41
N HIS A 342 2.87 23.13 6.30
CA HIS A 342 3.77 22.03 6.09
C HIS A 342 5.25 22.47 5.99
N GLN A 343 5.60 23.63 6.52
CA GLN A 343 6.99 24.03 6.69
C GLN A 343 7.74 23.10 7.64
N GLY A 344 9.03 22.92 7.44
CA GLY A 344 9.84 21.98 8.23
C GLY A 344 9.55 20.51 7.95
N LEU A 345 9.10 20.18 6.74
CA LEU A 345 8.79 18.82 6.33
C LEU A 345 10.01 17.89 6.39
N LEU A 346 9.68 16.60 6.39
CA LEU A 346 10.64 15.53 6.12
C LEU A 346 10.88 15.42 4.62
N TRP A 347 12.11 15.66 4.21
CA TRP A 347 12.56 15.50 2.84
C TRP A 347 13.59 14.38 2.76
N GLU A 348 13.34 13.39 1.92
CA GLU A 348 14.27 12.28 1.73
C GLU A 348 15.15 12.54 0.52
N LEU A 349 16.46 12.46 0.70
CA LEU A 349 17.49 12.73 -0.31
C LEU A 349 17.66 11.51 -1.22
N GLY A 350 16.70 11.28 -2.11
CA GLY A 350 16.64 10.16 -3.04
C GLY A 350 15.95 8.93 -2.48
N ASN A 351 15.77 7.93 -3.33
CA ASN A 351 15.25 6.61 -2.98
C ASN A 351 16.23 5.54 -3.45
N GLU A 352 16.66 4.64 -2.56
CA GLU A 352 17.49 3.47 -2.91
C GLU A 352 18.64 3.78 -3.88
N LEU A 353 19.34 4.91 -3.68
CA LEU A 353 20.38 5.36 -4.60
C LEU A 353 21.54 4.38 -4.79
N TRP A 354 21.64 3.36 -3.92
CA TRP A 354 22.55 2.24 -4.04
C TRP A 354 22.13 1.22 -5.12
N GLY A 355 20.89 1.32 -5.64
CA GLY A 355 20.34 0.42 -6.64
C GLY A 355 20.62 0.87 -8.07
N ASN A 356 21.26 0.02 -8.86
CA ASN A 356 21.57 0.30 -10.28
C ASN A 356 20.34 0.26 -11.20
N TRP A 357 19.17 0.00 -10.67
CA TRP A 357 17.89 0.15 -11.37
C TRP A 357 17.32 1.56 -11.34
N ASN A 358 17.86 2.42 -10.48
CA ASN A 358 17.48 3.83 -10.42
C ASN A 358 18.19 4.66 -11.49
N LEU A 359 17.48 5.58 -12.11
CA LEU A 359 18.08 6.52 -13.06
C LEU A 359 19.12 7.41 -12.34
N GLY A 360 20.31 7.55 -12.90
CA GLY A 360 21.33 8.45 -12.37
C GLY A 360 21.87 8.09 -10.97
N TYR A 361 21.79 6.83 -10.56
CA TYR A 361 22.38 6.39 -9.29
C TYR A 361 23.85 6.74 -9.19
N PRO A 362 24.34 7.26 -8.03
CA PRO A 362 25.73 7.67 -7.86
C PRO A 362 26.65 6.48 -7.57
N THR A 363 27.92 6.65 -7.83
CA THR A 363 28.96 5.79 -7.24
C THR A 363 29.13 6.10 -5.76
N LEU A 364 29.79 5.21 -5.02
CA LEU A 364 30.12 5.44 -3.59
C LEU A 364 30.98 6.69 -3.39
N GLU A 365 31.82 7.06 -4.36
CA GLU A 365 32.67 8.24 -4.32
C GLU A 365 31.88 9.53 -4.53
N GLU A 366 30.89 9.52 -5.42
CA GLU A 366 30.05 10.69 -5.73
C GLU A 366 28.97 10.95 -4.66
N LEU A 367 28.55 9.91 -3.96
CA LEU A 367 27.41 9.94 -3.05
C LEU A 367 27.48 11.05 -1.98
N PRO A 368 28.59 11.22 -1.22
CA PRO A 368 28.62 12.24 -0.16
C PRO A 368 28.50 13.66 -0.72
N ALA A 369 29.16 13.96 -1.83
CA ALA A 369 29.11 15.29 -2.46
C ALA A 369 27.68 15.59 -2.94
N ARG A 370 27.04 14.65 -3.63
CA ARG A 370 25.64 14.80 -4.10
C ARG A 370 24.67 15.03 -2.93
N THR A 371 24.77 14.23 -1.88
CA THR A 371 23.94 14.41 -0.67
C THR A 371 24.14 15.80 -0.06
N LEU A 372 25.37 16.26 0.05
CA LEU A 372 25.70 17.57 0.61
C LEU A 372 25.17 18.74 -0.25
N GLU A 373 25.27 18.66 -1.58
CA GLU A 373 24.79 19.70 -2.52
C GLU A 373 23.27 19.87 -2.39
N PHE A 374 22.52 18.76 -2.44
CA PHE A 374 21.07 18.81 -2.25
C PHE A 374 20.69 19.31 -0.87
N SER A 375 21.34 18.80 0.20
CA SER A 375 21.10 19.26 1.57
C SER A 375 21.27 20.78 1.71
N LYS A 376 22.35 21.35 1.17
CA LYS A 376 22.59 22.80 1.19
C LYS A 376 21.50 23.57 0.46
N ALA A 377 21.10 23.12 -0.73
CA ALA A 377 20.07 23.78 -1.53
C ALA A 377 18.72 23.80 -0.81
N ILE A 378 18.33 22.67 -0.21
CA ILE A 378 17.08 22.54 0.53
C ILE A 378 17.09 23.40 1.78
N ARG A 379 18.15 23.32 2.64
CA ARG A 379 18.24 24.13 3.86
C ARG A 379 18.39 25.64 3.60
N ASN A 380 18.85 26.02 2.42
CA ASN A 380 18.80 27.42 1.99
C ASN A 380 17.38 27.85 1.62
N ALA A 381 16.54 26.95 1.15
CA ALA A 381 15.13 27.23 0.85
C ALA A 381 14.27 27.19 2.13
N ASP A 382 14.44 26.15 2.96
CA ASP A 382 13.79 25.98 4.27
C ASP A 382 14.83 25.56 5.33
N PRO A 383 15.27 26.47 6.20
CA PRO A 383 16.24 26.17 7.28
C PRO A 383 15.71 25.15 8.31
N GLU A 384 14.40 24.95 8.41
CA GLU A 384 13.78 24.01 9.35
C GLU A 384 13.54 22.63 8.72
N ALA A 385 13.84 22.46 7.43
CA ALA A 385 13.69 21.18 6.74
C ALA A 385 14.46 20.07 7.45
N ARG A 386 13.78 18.94 7.69
CA ARG A 386 14.39 17.74 8.26
C ARG A 386 14.76 16.79 7.12
N LEU A 387 16.00 16.32 7.11
CA LEU A 387 16.57 15.60 5.98
C LEU A 387 16.88 14.16 6.31
N ILE A 388 16.45 13.25 5.42
CA ILE A 388 16.74 11.82 5.48
C ILE A 388 17.72 11.50 4.34
N ALA A 389 18.94 11.10 4.64
CA ALA A 389 19.88 10.63 3.61
C ALA A 389 19.64 9.15 3.29
N THR A 390 19.85 8.78 2.04
CA THR A 390 19.74 7.37 1.62
C THR A 390 20.82 6.54 2.27
N GLY A 391 20.42 5.63 3.16
CA GLY A 391 21.21 4.58 3.77
C GLY A 391 20.73 3.19 3.37
N GLN A 392 21.28 2.17 3.97
CA GLN A 392 20.84 0.78 3.77
C GLN A 392 21.31 -0.13 4.91
N ASP A 393 20.77 -1.34 4.95
CA ASP A 393 21.13 -2.42 5.86
C ASP A 393 22.66 -2.58 5.96
N PRO A 394 23.25 -2.37 7.15
CA PRO A 394 24.70 -2.36 7.32
C PRO A 394 25.37 -3.72 7.07
N ASP A 395 24.66 -4.84 7.21
CA ASP A 395 25.21 -6.17 6.97
C ASP A 395 25.54 -6.39 5.47
N VAL A 396 24.83 -5.68 4.60
CA VAL A 396 24.99 -5.80 3.13
C VAL A 396 25.65 -4.55 2.54
N TYR A 397 25.33 -3.38 3.06
CA TYR A 397 25.70 -2.06 2.50
C TYR A 397 26.50 -1.20 3.49
N GLN A 398 27.31 -1.80 4.37
CA GLN A 398 28.09 -1.07 5.36
C GLN A 398 28.95 0.06 4.76
N LYS A 399 29.56 -0.16 3.58
CA LYS A 399 30.36 0.85 2.89
C LYS A 399 29.53 2.03 2.41
N TRP A 400 28.25 1.81 2.04
CA TRP A 400 27.33 2.88 1.64
C TRP A 400 27.04 3.81 2.81
N ASN A 401 26.69 3.26 3.95
CA ASN A 401 26.47 4.04 5.17
C ASN A 401 27.75 4.77 5.60
N ALA A 402 28.90 4.10 5.54
CA ALA A 402 30.19 4.72 5.86
C ALA A 402 30.49 5.92 4.95
N ALA A 403 30.19 5.83 3.63
CA ALA A 403 30.35 6.95 2.70
C ALA A 403 29.45 8.13 3.09
N GLN A 404 28.16 7.90 3.37
CA GLN A 404 27.24 8.94 3.83
C GLN A 404 27.72 9.61 5.13
N LEU A 405 28.26 8.83 6.06
CA LEU A 405 28.75 9.31 7.35
C LEU A 405 30.07 10.12 7.27
N THR A 406 30.69 10.23 6.08
CA THR A 406 31.82 11.17 5.84
C THR A 406 31.37 12.62 5.70
N ASN A 407 30.08 12.86 5.49
CA ASN A 407 29.53 14.20 5.34
C ASN A 407 29.79 15.11 6.56
N PRO A 408 29.82 16.44 6.39
CA PRO A 408 29.86 17.39 7.49
C PRO A 408 28.67 17.24 8.44
N PRO A 409 28.79 17.70 9.70
CA PRO A 409 27.66 17.75 10.63
C PRO A 409 26.47 18.52 10.03
N ASN A 410 25.26 18.11 10.39
CA ASN A 410 24.01 18.73 9.94
C ASN A 410 23.72 18.59 8.43
N THR A 411 24.40 17.69 7.71
CA THR A 411 24.04 17.37 6.32
C THR A 411 22.69 16.67 6.27
N PHE A 412 22.40 15.81 7.22
CA PHE A 412 21.10 15.15 7.38
C PHE A 412 20.81 14.87 8.86
N ASP A 413 19.53 14.61 9.17
CA ASP A 413 19.01 14.31 10.50
C ASP A 413 18.77 12.82 10.68
N PHE A 414 18.54 12.10 9.61
CA PHE A 414 18.29 10.68 9.59
C PHE A 414 19.04 9.98 8.47
N LEU A 415 19.38 8.70 8.70
CA LEU A 415 19.88 7.80 7.68
C LEU A 415 18.83 6.73 7.42
N SER A 416 18.35 6.60 6.18
CA SER A 416 17.29 5.65 5.85
C SER A 416 17.80 4.20 5.79
N THR A 417 16.89 3.28 5.97
CA THR A 417 17.08 1.87 5.62
C THR A 417 15.78 1.30 5.07
N HIS A 418 15.90 0.35 4.17
CA HIS A 418 14.77 -0.39 3.60
C HIS A 418 14.92 -1.88 3.89
N PHE A 419 13.81 -2.52 4.12
CA PHE A 419 13.74 -3.96 4.24
C PHE A 419 12.52 -4.50 3.49
N VAL A 420 12.72 -4.73 2.22
CA VAL A 420 11.75 -5.44 1.37
C VAL A 420 12.32 -6.82 1.11
N VAL A 421 11.85 -7.82 1.86
CA VAL A 421 12.31 -9.19 1.67
C VAL A 421 11.57 -9.82 0.52
N THR A 422 12.24 -9.93 -0.60
CA THR A 422 11.84 -10.87 -1.63
C THR A 422 12.56 -12.18 -1.38
N THR A 423 11.82 -13.19 -1.01
CA THR A 423 12.34 -14.57 -0.86
C THR A 423 12.50 -15.27 -2.21
N THR A 424 12.55 -14.54 -3.31
CA THR A 424 12.75 -15.09 -4.66
C THR A 424 14.02 -15.91 -4.83
N ARG A 425 14.82 -16.10 -3.76
CA ARG A 425 15.98 -16.99 -3.74
C ARG A 425 15.93 -17.95 -2.55
N ILE A 426 15.03 -18.88 -2.60
CA ILE A 426 15.13 -20.15 -1.86
C ILE A 426 16.33 -20.89 -2.45
N GLN A 427 17.49 -20.80 -1.81
CA GLN A 427 18.74 -21.09 -2.51
C GLN A 427 19.10 -22.58 -2.58
N LYS A 428 18.60 -23.48 -1.72
CA LYS A 428 19.20 -24.83 -1.68
C LYS A 428 18.28 -26.03 -1.41
N ARG A 429 17.00 -25.86 -1.06
CA ARG A 429 16.05 -26.96 -0.84
C ARG A 429 14.63 -26.45 -1.04
N ASN A 430 13.68 -27.33 -1.28
CA ASN A 430 12.26 -26.98 -1.27
C ASN A 430 11.78 -26.95 0.20
N PRO A 431 11.72 -25.78 0.85
CA PRO A 431 11.19 -25.69 2.22
C PRO A 431 9.71 -26.01 2.23
N SER A 432 9.24 -26.55 3.35
CA SER A 432 7.81 -26.69 3.59
C SER A 432 7.15 -25.31 3.80
N SER A 433 5.82 -25.24 3.64
CA SER A 433 5.06 -24.02 3.95
C SER A 433 5.28 -23.56 5.40
N ASP A 434 5.39 -24.51 6.34
CA ASP A 434 5.64 -24.22 7.75
C ASP A 434 7.03 -23.63 7.99
N GLU A 435 8.08 -24.16 7.32
CA GLU A 435 9.43 -23.59 7.41
C GLU A 435 9.47 -22.16 6.84
N ILE A 436 8.73 -21.90 5.76
CA ILE A 436 8.61 -20.56 5.17
C ILE A 436 7.91 -19.62 6.16
N ALA A 437 6.80 -20.04 6.75
CA ALA A 437 6.03 -19.24 7.70
C ALA A 437 6.86 -18.94 8.96
N ALA A 438 7.47 -19.95 9.56
CA ALA A 438 8.31 -19.79 10.75
C ALA A 438 9.48 -18.84 10.48
N SER A 439 10.13 -18.95 9.30
CA SER A 439 11.20 -18.05 8.89
C SER A 439 10.71 -16.60 8.73
N ALA A 440 9.54 -16.42 8.12
CA ALA A 440 8.90 -15.13 7.96
C ALA A 440 8.62 -14.44 9.30
N PHE A 441 8.05 -15.19 10.23
CA PHE A 441 7.69 -14.66 11.55
C PHE A 441 8.91 -14.39 12.45
N ALA A 442 10.09 -14.94 12.13
CA ALA A 442 11.35 -14.67 12.80
C ALA A 442 12.05 -13.38 12.35
N LEU A 443 11.70 -12.85 11.17
CA LEU A 443 12.36 -11.68 10.56
C LEU A 443 12.53 -10.48 11.50
N PRO A 444 11.51 -10.07 12.29
CA PRO A 444 11.64 -8.92 13.18
C PRO A 444 12.75 -9.05 14.23
N VAL A 445 13.07 -10.28 14.67
CA VAL A 445 14.16 -10.54 15.62
C VAL A 445 15.52 -10.17 15.01
N GLU A 446 15.78 -10.62 13.79
CA GLU A 446 17.01 -10.29 13.06
C GLU A 446 17.08 -8.82 12.69
N LEU A 447 15.95 -8.22 12.30
CA LEU A 447 15.91 -6.79 11.97
C LEU A 447 16.23 -5.91 13.17
N GLY A 448 15.71 -6.22 14.33
CA GLY A 448 16.06 -5.50 15.57
C GLY A 448 17.57 -5.51 15.82
N ARG A 449 18.25 -6.65 15.55
CA ARG A 449 19.70 -6.73 15.62
C ARG A 449 20.40 -5.82 14.60
N ARG A 450 19.93 -5.83 13.37
CA ARG A 450 20.52 -5.03 12.26
C ARG A 450 20.35 -3.53 12.48
N LEU A 451 19.18 -3.09 12.93
CA LEU A 451 18.92 -1.69 13.26
C LEU A 451 19.85 -1.20 14.39
N LYS A 452 20.06 -2.01 15.44
CA LYS A 452 21.03 -1.69 16.50
C LYS A 452 22.46 -1.60 15.96
N ALA A 453 22.86 -2.48 15.06
CA ALA A 453 24.18 -2.42 14.41
C ALA A 453 24.32 -1.16 13.54
N MET A 454 23.27 -0.76 12.83
CA MET A 454 23.27 0.48 12.04
C MET A 454 23.37 1.73 12.92
N GLN A 455 22.62 1.80 14.03
CA GLN A 455 22.73 2.92 14.95
C GLN A 455 24.12 2.98 15.62
N ALA A 456 24.71 1.83 15.93
CA ALA A 456 26.09 1.77 16.43
C ALA A 456 27.07 2.35 15.39
N GLN A 457 26.94 2.00 14.10
CA GLN A 457 27.75 2.58 13.03
C GLN A 457 27.59 4.11 12.93
N ILE A 458 26.38 4.63 13.05
CA ILE A 458 26.11 6.08 13.09
C ILE A 458 26.83 6.71 14.28
N ASN A 459 26.74 6.10 15.47
CA ASN A 459 27.31 6.64 16.72
C ASN A 459 28.83 6.54 16.81
N GLU A 460 29.48 5.68 16.02
CA GLU A 460 30.94 5.65 15.88
C GLU A 460 31.47 6.91 15.22
N THR A 461 30.63 7.59 14.43
CA THR A 461 31.03 8.78 13.68
C THR A 461 30.77 10.06 14.49
N ALA A 462 31.81 10.82 14.82
CA ALA A 462 31.71 12.00 15.68
C ALA A 462 30.74 13.09 15.18
N ASN A 463 30.58 13.23 13.84
CA ASN A 463 29.68 14.21 13.22
C ASN A 463 28.20 13.91 13.48
N PHE A 464 27.83 12.64 13.64
CA PHE A 464 26.45 12.16 13.68
C PHE A 464 26.07 11.48 15.01
N ARG A 465 27.07 11.24 15.90
CA ARG A 465 26.84 10.62 17.19
C ARG A 465 25.77 11.37 17.99
N ASP A 466 24.75 10.67 18.46
CA ASP A 466 23.61 11.18 19.23
C ASP A 466 22.82 12.30 18.54
N LYS A 467 23.01 12.48 17.20
CA LYS A 467 22.36 13.52 16.40
C LYS A 467 21.55 12.95 15.25
N ALA A 468 22.03 11.88 14.63
CA ALA A 468 21.32 11.22 13.56
C ALA A 468 20.76 9.87 14.05
N HIS A 469 19.52 9.59 13.62
CA HIS A 469 18.81 8.36 13.91
C HIS A 469 18.43 7.63 12.63
N ILE A 470 17.89 6.44 12.76
CA ILE A 470 17.44 5.65 11.63
C ILE A 470 16.02 6.08 11.22
N ALA A 471 15.81 6.33 9.92
CA ALA A 471 14.49 6.35 9.31
C ALA A 471 14.26 5.04 8.54
N PHE A 472 13.35 4.22 8.99
CA PHE A 472 13.01 2.96 8.33
C PHE A 472 11.93 3.22 7.27
N THR A 473 12.32 3.87 6.17
CA THR A 473 11.42 4.53 5.22
C THR A 473 10.72 3.59 4.23
N GLU A 474 11.05 2.31 4.26
CA GLU A 474 10.33 1.29 3.50
C GLU A 474 10.53 -0.09 4.12
N TRP A 475 9.43 -0.70 4.57
CA TRP A 475 9.45 -2.09 4.99
C TRP A 475 8.18 -2.81 4.59
N LEU A 476 8.37 -4.02 4.12
CA LEU A 476 7.29 -4.90 3.70
C LEU A 476 7.72 -6.34 3.89
N PHE A 477 6.81 -7.15 4.36
CA PHE A 477 6.99 -8.58 4.30
C PHE A 477 6.59 -9.09 2.92
N VAL A 478 7.55 -9.34 2.06
CA VAL A 478 7.36 -10.05 0.79
C VAL A 478 8.03 -11.41 0.89
N CYS A 479 7.24 -12.46 1.06
CA CYS A 479 7.71 -13.83 0.87
C CYS A 479 7.35 -14.32 -0.54
N CYS A 480 8.33 -14.98 -1.16
CA CYS A 480 8.11 -16.07 -2.12
C CYS A 480 7.17 -15.73 -3.27
N GLY A 481 7.26 -14.75 -4.02
CA GLY A 481 6.46 -14.47 -5.22
C GLY A 481 5.09 -15.20 -5.32
N ARG A 482 4.22 -14.76 -6.16
CA ARG A 482 2.90 -15.40 -6.36
C ARG A 482 2.97 -16.85 -6.87
N ASP A 483 4.15 -17.29 -7.29
CA ASP A 483 4.38 -18.63 -7.83
C ASP A 483 4.53 -19.69 -6.74
N VAL A 484 4.70 -19.31 -5.49
CA VAL A 484 4.74 -20.25 -4.35
C VAL A 484 3.36 -20.28 -3.72
N ALA A 485 2.61 -21.33 -4.04
CA ALA A 485 1.34 -21.59 -3.37
C ALA A 485 1.58 -21.82 -1.87
N ASN A 486 0.65 -21.33 -1.04
CA ASN A 486 0.70 -21.49 0.41
C ASN A 486 1.96 -20.89 1.06
N ALA A 487 2.21 -19.61 0.81
CA ALA A 487 3.22 -18.81 1.49
C ALA A 487 2.59 -17.59 2.18
N PRO A 488 3.12 -17.15 3.32
CA PRO A 488 2.76 -15.85 3.88
C PRO A 488 3.08 -14.75 2.89
N ARG A 489 2.11 -13.86 2.66
CA ARG A 489 2.25 -12.69 1.81
C ARG A 489 1.76 -11.45 2.57
N TYR A 490 2.19 -10.27 2.14
CA TYR A 490 1.77 -9.00 2.74
C TYR A 490 0.24 -8.79 2.77
N ASP A 491 -0.50 -9.45 1.87
CA ASP A 491 -1.95 -9.29 1.65
C ASP A 491 -2.80 -10.40 2.30
N ASN A 492 -2.19 -11.39 2.96
CA ASN A 492 -2.90 -12.45 3.69
C ASN A 492 -2.65 -12.39 5.21
N MET A 493 -3.26 -13.30 5.96
CA MET A 493 -3.13 -13.33 7.43
C MET A 493 -1.67 -13.53 7.89
N GLY A 494 -0.86 -14.26 7.13
CA GLY A 494 0.58 -14.41 7.41
C GLY A 494 1.33 -13.08 7.35
N GLY A 495 0.94 -12.19 6.43
CA GLY A 495 1.45 -10.81 6.40
C GLY A 495 1.09 -10.01 7.64
N ALA A 496 -0.13 -10.19 8.17
CA ALA A 496 -0.54 -9.53 9.41
C ALA A 496 0.27 -10.00 10.62
N ILE A 497 0.58 -11.31 10.72
CA ILE A 497 1.47 -11.84 11.77
C ILE A 497 2.85 -11.21 11.68
N ALA A 498 3.43 -11.17 10.47
CA ALA A 498 4.72 -10.54 10.23
C ALA A 498 4.69 -9.05 10.57
N ALA A 499 3.67 -8.30 10.12
CA ALA A 499 3.51 -6.87 10.43
C ALA A 499 3.40 -6.63 11.95
N GLY A 500 2.65 -7.44 12.67
CA GLY A 500 2.57 -7.38 14.14
C GLY A 500 3.95 -7.53 14.79
N GLY A 501 4.76 -8.48 14.33
CA GLY A 501 6.14 -8.65 14.78
C GLY A 501 7.03 -7.45 14.46
N PHE A 502 6.90 -6.84 13.27
CA PHE A 502 7.60 -5.61 12.92
C PHE A 502 7.23 -4.45 13.85
N PHE A 503 5.94 -4.25 14.14
CA PHE A 503 5.51 -3.22 15.08
C PHE A 503 6.01 -3.46 16.49
N ASN A 504 6.01 -4.71 16.98
CA ASN A 504 6.62 -5.02 18.27
C ASN A 504 8.11 -4.65 18.31
N MET A 505 8.85 -5.00 17.26
CA MET A 505 10.26 -4.66 17.13
C MET A 505 10.48 -3.14 17.08
N LEU A 506 9.65 -2.39 16.36
CA LEU A 506 9.72 -0.93 16.27
C LEU A 506 9.42 -0.28 17.62
N LEU A 507 8.40 -0.72 18.35
CA LEU A 507 8.08 -0.23 19.69
C LEU A 507 9.22 -0.47 20.69
N GLN A 508 9.96 -1.58 20.53
CA GLN A 508 11.12 -1.91 21.38
C GLN A 508 12.39 -1.13 21.00
N ASN A 509 12.45 -0.51 19.83
CA ASN A 509 13.61 0.22 19.31
C ASN A 509 13.25 1.67 18.90
N ALA A 510 12.19 2.23 19.46
CA ALA A 510 11.69 3.57 19.13
C ALA A 510 12.68 4.70 19.45
N ASP A 511 13.65 4.45 20.30
CA ASP A 511 14.76 5.36 20.64
C ASP A 511 15.76 5.53 19.49
N ILE A 512 15.96 4.51 18.68
CA ILE A 512 16.91 4.53 17.54
C ILE A 512 16.19 4.62 16.18
N VAL A 513 14.91 4.25 16.11
CA VAL A 513 14.09 4.28 14.87
C VAL A 513 12.85 5.14 15.10
N PRO A 514 12.97 6.48 15.12
CA PRO A 514 11.82 7.36 15.38
C PRO A 514 10.89 7.50 14.17
N ILE A 515 11.27 7.07 12.97
CA ILE A 515 10.48 7.12 11.74
C ILE A 515 10.43 5.72 11.13
N SER A 516 9.22 5.30 10.71
CA SER A 516 9.03 4.02 10.05
C SER A 516 7.83 4.08 9.12
N ASP A 517 7.98 3.62 7.87
CA ASP A 517 6.95 3.68 6.84
C ASP A 517 6.65 2.28 6.31
N MET A 518 5.49 1.74 6.67
CA MET A 518 5.03 0.45 6.13
C MET A 518 4.64 0.60 4.66
N THR A 519 5.11 -0.30 3.81
CA THR A 519 4.78 -0.38 2.39
C THR A 519 3.49 -1.17 2.20
N GLY A 520 2.41 -0.63 1.68
CA GLY A 520 2.07 0.76 1.37
C GLY A 520 0.75 1.09 2.03
N ILE A 521 0.40 2.38 2.02
CA ILE A 521 -0.95 2.77 2.48
C ILE A 521 -2.03 2.27 1.50
N ILE A 522 -1.72 2.33 0.22
CA ILE A 522 -2.55 1.81 -0.88
C ILE A 522 -1.80 0.67 -1.57
N GLU A 523 -2.49 -0.40 -1.88
CA GLU A 523 -1.95 -1.69 -2.32
C GLU A 523 -1.00 -2.33 -1.28
N PHE A 524 -0.21 -3.29 -1.67
CA PHE A 524 0.69 -4.05 -0.79
C PHE A 524 0.02 -4.49 0.51
N ALA A 525 0.52 -4.04 1.66
CA ALA A 525 -0.01 -4.38 2.97
C ALA A 525 -1.23 -3.55 3.40
N GLY A 526 -1.62 -2.55 2.63
CA GLY A 526 -2.64 -1.57 2.99
C GLY A 526 -4.02 -1.82 2.40
N ILE A 527 -4.53 -0.77 1.77
CA ILE A 527 -5.89 -0.71 1.22
C ILE A 527 -5.84 -1.05 -0.26
N TRP A 528 -6.71 -1.92 -0.71
CA TRP A 528 -6.84 -2.31 -2.11
C TRP A 528 -8.14 -1.84 -2.72
N LYS A 529 -8.07 -1.52 -4.01
CA LYS A 529 -9.25 -1.31 -4.84
C LYS A 529 -9.16 -2.22 -6.07
N LYS A 530 -10.11 -3.15 -6.19
CA LYS A 530 -10.26 -4.02 -7.35
C LYS A 530 -11.69 -3.97 -7.85
N ARG A 531 -11.88 -3.85 -9.15
CA ARG A 531 -13.22 -3.78 -9.76
C ARG A 531 -14.14 -2.79 -9.04
N ALA A 532 -13.61 -1.61 -8.72
CA ALA A 532 -14.28 -0.55 -7.97
C ALA A 532 -14.78 -0.94 -6.55
N ARG A 533 -14.24 -2.01 -5.96
CA ARG A 533 -14.50 -2.42 -4.57
C ARG A 533 -13.25 -2.19 -3.73
N VAL A 534 -13.45 -1.51 -2.60
CA VAL A 534 -12.37 -1.14 -1.67
C VAL A 534 -12.37 -2.08 -0.48
N TYR A 535 -11.20 -2.55 -0.05
CA TYR A 535 -11.03 -3.41 1.12
C TYR A 535 -9.62 -3.27 1.71
N GLY A 536 -9.50 -3.58 3.00
CA GLY A 536 -8.21 -3.64 3.70
C GLY A 536 -7.68 -5.06 3.74
N THR A 537 -6.36 -5.22 3.61
CA THR A 537 -5.69 -6.50 3.84
C THR A 537 -5.72 -6.89 5.33
N PRO A 538 -5.42 -8.12 5.71
CA PRO A 538 -5.18 -8.46 7.11
C PRO A 538 -4.07 -7.60 7.75
N SER A 539 -3.02 -7.25 6.99
CA SER A 539 -1.95 -6.35 7.46
C SER A 539 -2.43 -4.92 7.73
N TYR A 540 -3.38 -4.40 6.94
CA TYR A 540 -4.07 -3.13 7.23
C TYR A 540 -4.74 -3.15 8.61
N TYR A 541 -5.41 -4.25 8.97
CA TYR A 541 -6.03 -4.37 10.28
C TYR A 541 -5.00 -4.48 11.41
N ALA A 542 -3.90 -5.22 11.20
CA ALA A 542 -2.79 -5.23 12.15
C ALA A 542 -2.24 -3.82 12.36
N PHE A 543 -1.99 -3.06 11.28
CA PHE A 543 -1.56 -1.66 11.39
C PHE A 543 -2.52 -0.83 12.25
N ARG A 544 -3.84 -0.89 12.00
CA ARG A 544 -4.87 -0.15 12.77
C ARG A 544 -4.85 -0.51 14.26
N MET A 545 -4.61 -1.78 14.59
CA MET A 545 -4.51 -2.21 16.00
C MET A 545 -3.36 -1.51 16.73
N TYR A 546 -2.22 -1.34 16.06
CA TYR A 546 -1.04 -0.69 16.64
C TYR A 546 -1.15 0.84 16.61
N SER A 547 -1.40 1.43 15.45
CA SER A 547 -1.50 2.88 15.28
C SER A 547 -2.68 3.51 16.04
N GLY A 548 -3.74 2.73 16.24
CA GLY A 548 -4.92 3.12 17.02
C GLY A 548 -4.71 3.11 18.54
N ALA A 549 -3.59 2.55 19.04
CA ALA A 549 -3.26 2.59 20.44
C ALA A 549 -2.68 3.95 20.83
N ASP A 550 -2.99 4.36 22.08
CA ASP A 550 -2.43 5.58 22.68
C ASP A 550 -1.08 5.22 23.34
N ALA A 551 -0.07 4.95 22.51
CA ALA A 551 1.26 4.52 22.94
C ALA A 551 2.19 5.73 23.09
N ASP A 552 2.74 5.92 24.32
CA ASP A 552 3.69 7.00 24.61
C ASP A 552 5.04 6.45 25.12
N THR A 553 5.02 5.43 25.98
CA THR A 553 6.25 4.90 26.60
C THR A 553 6.18 3.38 26.69
N ALA A 554 7.22 2.70 26.25
CA ALA A 554 7.36 1.25 26.45
C ALA A 554 7.66 0.94 27.92
N VAL A 555 7.14 -0.19 28.41
CA VAL A 555 7.41 -0.70 29.77
C VAL A 555 8.04 -2.08 29.70
N ASP A 556 8.72 -2.46 30.80
CA ASP A 556 9.37 -3.76 30.89
C ASP A 556 8.35 -4.90 30.79
N VAL A 557 8.55 -5.80 29.84
CA VAL A 557 7.74 -6.99 29.65
C VAL A 557 8.61 -8.21 29.40
N SER A 558 8.28 -9.32 30.05
CA SER A 558 8.93 -10.61 29.83
C SER A 558 7.90 -11.73 29.80
N ASN A 559 8.20 -12.78 29.06
CA ASN A 559 7.42 -14.00 29.07
C ASN A 559 8.33 -15.24 29.05
N ASP A 560 7.82 -16.39 29.48
CA ASP A 560 8.53 -17.67 29.53
C ASP A 560 7.99 -18.66 28.45
N SER A 561 7.52 -18.12 27.32
CA SER A 561 7.08 -18.96 26.19
C SER A 561 8.24 -19.77 25.62
N ALA A 562 7.94 -20.93 25.07
CA ALA A 562 8.88 -21.69 24.27
C ALA A 562 9.34 -20.88 23.04
N SER A 563 10.46 -21.29 22.46
CA SER A 563 11.07 -20.67 21.28
C SER A 563 11.36 -21.73 20.24
N TYR A 564 11.64 -21.26 19.00
CA TYR A 564 12.09 -22.10 17.89
C TYR A 564 13.29 -21.45 17.19
N ASP A 565 13.98 -22.25 16.40
CA ASP A 565 15.14 -21.82 15.62
C ASP A 565 14.79 -21.84 14.13
N VAL A 566 15.32 -20.87 13.38
CA VAL A 566 15.23 -20.82 11.94
C VAL A 566 16.58 -21.14 11.35
N HIS A 567 16.63 -22.15 10.49
CA HIS A 567 17.86 -22.56 9.83
C HIS A 567 18.10 -21.82 8.51
N GLN A 568 19.37 -21.68 8.13
CA GLN A 568 19.75 -21.05 6.87
C GLN A 568 19.13 -21.74 5.63
N GLY A 569 18.83 -20.94 4.61
CA GLY A 569 18.46 -21.41 3.27
C GLY A 569 16.97 -21.38 2.98
N VAL A 570 16.13 -20.93 3.92
CA VAL A 570 14.70 -20.69 3.71
C VAL A 570 14.45 -19.26 3.21
N THR A 571 15.15 -18.29 3.78
CA THR A 571 15.11 -16.89 3.35
C THR A 571 16.53 -16.37 3.09
N ARG A 572 16.67 -15.09 2.72
CA ARG A 572 17.98 -14.42 2.63
C ARG A 572 18.63 -14.19 4.01
N LEU A 573 17.95 -14.55 5.08
CA LEU A 573 18.42 -14.31 6.43
C LEU A 573 19.39 -15.38 6.89
N PRO A 574 20.28 -15.02 7.83
CA PRO A 574 21.10 -15.99 8.54
C PRO A 574 20.23 -16.90 9.40
N GLU A 575 20.84 -17.86 10.02
CA GLU A 575 20.24 -18.62 11.11
C GLU A 575 19.79 -17.68 12.23
N ILE A 576 18.55 -17.85 12.72
CA ILE A 576 17.99 -17.07 13.83
C ILE A 576 17.62 -18.06 14.92
N ALA A 577 18.28 -17.95 16.06
CA ALA A 577 18.03 -18.81 17.20
C ALA A 577 17.11 -18.17 18.22
N ASN A 578 16.42 -19.01 19.00
CA ASN A 578 15.59 -18.61 20.14
C ASN A 578 14.48 -17.60 19.81
N VAL A 579 13.79 -17.79 18.68
CA VAL A 579 12.62 -16.96 18.31
C VAL A 579 11.45 -17.32 19.23
N PRO A 580 10.95 -16.40 20.07
CA PRO A 580 9.84 -16.73 20.99
C PRO A 580 8.55 -16.94 20.23
N TYR A 581 7.75 -17.95 20.62
CA TYR A 581 6.42 -18.14 20.04
C TYR A 581 5.49 -16.99 20.41
N LEU A 582 5.49 -16.52 21.66
CA LEU A 582 4.79 -15.29 22.04
C LEU A 582 5.73 -14.10 21.97
N ASP A 583 5.51 -13.21 21.02
CA ASP A 583 6.21 -11.94 20.91
C ASP A 583 5.37 -10.85 21.57
N THR A 584 5.88 -10.25 22.64
CA THR A 584 5.13 -9.33 23.48
C THR A 584 5.82 -7.99 23.64
N VAL A 585 5.04 -6.92 23.56
CA VAL A 585 5.44 -5.57 23.95
C VAL A 585 4.31 -4.90 24.72
N ALA A 586 4.63 -4.12 25.73
CA ALA A 586 3.66 -3.37 26.51
C ALA A 586 4.01 -1.88 26.54
N VAL A 587 2.98 -1.04 26.46
CA VAL A 587 3.13 0.41 26.39
C VAL A 587 2.13 1.10 27.32
N LEU A 588 2.53 2.24 27.87
CA LEU A 588 1.66 3.16 28.58
C LEU A 588 1.34 4.36 27.68
N ASN A 589 0.16 4.92 27.88
CA ASN A 589 -0.15 6.24 27.34
C ASN A 589 0.54 7.34 28.19
N LYS A 590 0.53 8.57 27.67
CA LYS A 590 1.15 9.74 28.31
C LYS A 590 0.61 10.02 29.72
N ALA A 591 -0.66 9.81 29.96
CA ALA A 591 -1.30 9.98 31.27
C ALA A 591 -0.92 8.87 32.26
N GLY A 592 -0.43 7.72 31.80
CA GLY A 592 -0.13 6.55 32.62
C GLY A 592 -1.36 5.78 33.10
N ASP A 593 -2.55 6.13 32.60
CA ASP A 593 -3.83 5.54 33.00
C ASP A 593 -4.32 4.46 32.06
N ARG A 594 -3.59 4.21 30.97
CA ARG A 594 -3.90 3.17 29.97
C ARG A 594 -2.67 2.35 29.65
N LEU A 595 -2.75 1.05 29.91
CA LEU A 595 -1.70 0.07 29.62
C LEU A 595 -2.18 -0.82 28.47
N THR A 596 -1.40 -0.91 27.41
CA THR A 596 -1.69 -1.76 26.25
C THR A 596 -0.62 -2.83 26.11
N LEU A 597 -1.04 -4.09 26.07
CA LEU A 597 -0.21 -5.24 25.70
C LEU A 597 -0.50 -5.62 24.26
N PHE A 598 0.52 -5.68 23.43
CA PHE A 598 0.49 -6.33 22.12
C PHE A 598 1.16 -7.69 22.22
N CYS A 599 0.54 -8.70 21.64
CA CYS A 599 1.06 -10.05 21.59
C CYS A 599 0.83 -10.65 20.20
N VAL A 600 1.91 -11.16 19.59
CA VAL A 600 1.87 -11.97 18.38
C VAL A 600 2.16 -13.41 18.78
N ASN A 601 1.21 -14.31 18.53
CA ASN A 601 1.46 -15.75 18.65
C ASN A 601 1.92 -16.27 17.27
N ARG A 602 3.20 -16.66 17.20
CA ARG A 602 3.85 -17.18 15.99
C ARG A 602 3.71 -18.69 15.83
N HIS A 603 3.09 -19.39 16.78
CA HIS A 603 2.90 -20.84 16.71
C HIS A 603 1.89 -21.17 15.61
N LEU A 604 2.24 -22.11 14.72
CA LEU A 604 1.43 -22.41 13.53
C LEU A 604 0.15 -23.20 13.83
N THR A 605 0.08 -23.86 15.00
CA THR A 605 -1.03 -24.77 15.31
C THR A 605 -1.51 -24.73 16.77
N GLU A 606 -0.73 -24.15 17.70
CA GLU A 606 -1.05 -24.22 19.12
C GLU A 606 -1.53 -22.90 19.67
N ASP A 607 -2.72 -22.91 20.26
CA ASP A 607 -3.22 -21.87 21.12
C ASP A 607 -2.42 -21.87 22.43
N ILE A 608 -1.87 -20.71 22.82
CA ILE A 608 -1.02 -20.61 23.99
C ILE A 608 -1.77 -19.97 25.16
N PRO A 609 -2.12 -20.74 26.21
CA PRO A 609 -2.70 -20.18 27.43
C PRO A 609 -1.64 -19.39 28.18
N ALA A 610 -2.00 -18.19 28.64
CA ALA A 610 -1.12 -17.31 29.38
C ALA A 610 -1.78 -16.73 30.63
N GLU A 611 -0.94 -16.45 31.64
CA GLU A 611 -1.29 -15.69 32.82
C GLU A 611 -0.48 -14.39 32.82
N ILE A 612 -1.17 -13.24 32.73
CA ILE A 612 -0.56 -11.90 32.62
C ILE A 612 -0.56 -11.27 34.00
N MET A 613 0.62 -10.99 34.53
CA MET A 613 0.81 -10.36 35.81
C MET A 613 1.24 -8.89 35.65
N LEU A 614 0.57 -7.99 36.35
CA LEU A 614 0.82 -6.55 36.28
C LEU A 614 1.45 -6.08 37.58
N THR A 615 2.55 -5.35 37.48
CA THR A 615 3.23 -4.64 38.57
C THR A 615 3.20 -3.15 38.27
N GLY A 616 2.91 -2.32 39.27
CA GLY A 616 2.87 -0.86 39.11
C GLY A 616 1.66 -0.34 38.32
N PHE A 617 0.68 -1.18 38.03
CA PHE A 617 -0.57 -0.80 37.35
C PHE A 617 -1.74 -1.58 37.96
N THR A 618 -2.76 -0.86 38.40
CA THR A 618 -3.99 -1.45 38.94
C THR A 618 -5.14 -1.25 37.97
N PRO A 619 -5.48 -2.26 37.15
CA PRO A 619 -6.48 -2.09 36.13
C PRO A 619 -7.91 -2.07 36.67
N LYS A 620 -8.77 -1.38 35.92
CA LYS A 620 -10.23 -1.48 36.04
C LYS A 620 -10.69 -2.66 35.18
N SER A 621 -11.39 -3.60 35.75
CA SER A 621 -11.95 -4.73 34.99
C SER A 621 -13.28 -4.34 34.32
N PRO A 622 -13.58 -4.87 33.10
CA PRO A 622 -12.79 -5.76 32.26
C PRO A 622 -11.74 -5.04 31.40
N GLY A 623 -10.67 -5.74 31.02
CA GLY A 623 -9.78 -5.31 29.94
C GLY A 623 -10.42 -5.53 28.58
N LYS A 624 -10.14 -4.63 27.62
CA LYS A 624 -10.61 -4.74 26.23
C LYS A 624 -9.63 -5.55 25.40
N ILE A 625 -10.14 -6.48 24.60
CA ILE A 625 -9.33 -7.28 23.69
C ILE A 625 -9.77 -7.00 22.25
N GLU A 626 -8.79 -6.84 21.39
CA GLU A 626 -8.92 -6.87 19.94
C GLU A 626 -7.99 -7.97 19.42
N SER A 627 -8.52 -8.95 18.69
CA SER A 627 -7.74 -10.07 18.19
C SER A 627 -8.00 -10.29 16.70
N LEU A 628 -6.92 -10.28 15.92
CA LEU A 628 -6.91 -10.59 14.51
C LEU A 628 -6.45 -12.02 14.32
N PHE A 629 -7.30 -12.84 13.73
CA PHE A 629 -7.10 -14.27 13.51
C PHE A 629 -7.92 -14.73 12.29
N ALA A 630 -7.39 -15.70 11.57
CA ALA A 630 -8.12 -16.43 10.54
C ALA A 630 -7.84 -17.94 10.66
N PRO A 631 -8.71 -18.82 10.13
CA PRO A 631 -8.48 -20.27 10.14
C PRO A 631 -7.19 -20.71 9.45
N SER A 632 -6.67 -19.90 8.52
CA SER A 632 -5.43 -20.13 7.82
C SER A 632 -4.65 -18.81 7.67
N ILE A 633 -3.31 -18.88 7.81
CA ILE A 633 -2.43 -17.75 7.50
C ILE A 633 -2.47 -17.33 6.03
N TYR A 634 -3.07 -18.14 5.17
CA TYR A 634 -3.25 -17.86 3.74
C TYR A 634 -4.57 -17.18 3.43
N ASP A 635 -5.46 -17.03 4.42
CA ASP A 635 -6.72 -16.31 4.24
C ASP A 635 -6.46 -14.84 3.97
N GLU A 636 -7.18 -14.31 2.99
CA GLU A 636 -7.06 -12.93 2.51
C GLU A 636 -8.43 -12.28 2.32
N ASN A 637 -8.45 -10.97 2.30
CA ASN A 637 -9.58 -10.19 1.84
C ASN A 637 -9.45 -9.94 0.35
N ASP A 638 -10.58 -9.92 -0.35
CA ASP A 638 -10.67 -9.64 -1.78
C ASP A 638 -11.92 -8.79 -2.09
N GLU A 639 -12.07 -8.38 -3.35
CA GLU A 639 -13.21 -7.58 -3.79
C GLU A 639 -14.57 -8.27 -3.64
N MET A 640 -14.59 -9.61 -3.54
CA MET A 640 -15.82 -10.41 -3.33
C MET A 640 -16.07 -10.69 -1.84
N ARG A 641 -15.01 -10.72 -1.03
CA ARG A 641 -15.04 -11.00 0.42
C ARG A 641 -14.22 -9.96 1.17
N PRO A 642 -14.63 -8.68 1.14
CA PRO A 642 -13.82 -7.56 1.64
C PRO A 642 -13.59 -7.56 3.16
N TRP A 643 -14.33 -8.39 3.91
CA TRP A 643 -14.27 -8.50 5.37
C TRP A 643 -14.11 -9.95 5.85
N HIS A 644 -13.52 -10.82 5.04
CA HIS A 644 -13.30 -12.22 5.40
C HIS A 644 -12.39 -12.36 6.62
N VAL A 645 -11.33 -11.55 6.68
CA VAL A 645 -10.39 -11.46 7.79
C VAL A 645 -10.48 -10.05 8.39
N GLN A 646 -10.93 -9.95 9.64
CA GLN A 646 -11.04 -8.70 10.38
C GLN A 646 -10.89 -8.94 11.89
N PRO A 647 -10.51 -7.92 12.68
CA PRO A 647 -10.36 -8.07 14.13
C PRO A 647 -11.70 -8.34 14.82
N ALA A 648 -11.67 -9.26 15.77
CA ALA A 648 -12.77 -9.52 16.70
C ALA A 648 -12.56 -8.79 18.01
N GLN A 649 -13.64 -8.22 18.56
CA GLN A 649 -13.64 -7.54 19.85
C GLN A 649 -14.17 -8.47 20.94
N SER A 650 -13.47 -8.46 22.10
CA SER A 650 -13.91 -9.21 23.29
C SER A 650 -13.39 -8.50 24.58
N SER A 651 -13.58 -9.14 25.72
CA SER A 651 -13.08 -8.61 26.99
C SER A 651 -12.57 -9.72 27.89
N VAL A 652 -11.69 -9.36 28.80
CA VAL A 652 -11.10 -10.28 29.79
C VAL A 652 -11.28 -9.74 31.20
N GLN A 653 -11.62 -10.64 32.13
CA GLN A 653 -11.79 -10.31 33.53
C GLN A 653 -10.46 -10.53 34.30
N MET A 654 -10.23 -9.69 35.32
CA MET A 654 -9.16 -9.93 36.28
C MET A 654 -9.58 -10.91 37.34
N THR A 655 -8.68 -11.82 37.70
CA THR A 655 -8.85 -12.75 38.81
C THR A 655 -7.60 -12.68 39.67
N ASN A 656 -7.73 -12.21 40.92
CA ASN A 656 -6.63 -12.19 41.89
C ASN A 656 -5.33 -11.54 41.38
N SER A 657 -5.38 -10.35 40.82
CA SER A 657 -4.23 -9.59 40.26
C SER A 657 -3.58 -10.17 39.01
N ALA A 658 -4.18 -11.21 38.41
CA ALA A 658 -3.73 -11.78 37.18
C ALA A 658 -4.87 -11.80 36.14
N VAL A 659 -4.47 -11.73 34.89
CA VAL A 659 -5.38 -11.88 33.73
C VAL A 659 -5.05 -13.19 33.04
N ARG A 660 -6.03 -14.05 32.84
CA ARG A 660 -5.87 -15.28 32.08
C ARG A 660 -6.48 -15.11 30.67
N TYR A 661 -5.66 -15.36 29.67
CA TYR A 661 -6.07 -15.31 28.27
C TYR A 661 -5.37 -16.40 27.46
N THR A 662 -6.05 -16.94 26.47
CA THR A 662 -5.45 -17.91 25.54
C THR A 662 -5.24 -17.21 24.22
N PHE A 663 -3.98 -16.98 23.85
CA PHE A 663 -3.59 -16.43 22.56
C PHE A 663 -3.74 -17.51 21.49
N ARG A 664 -4.61 -17.27 20.52
CA ARG A 664 -4.79 -18.20 19.43
C ARG A 664 -3.51 -18.31 18.61
N HIS A 665 -3.26 -19.49 18.06
CA HIS A 665 -2.16 -19.66 17.10
C HIS A 665 -2.31 -18.66 15.94
N GLU A 666 -1.19 -18.28 15.35
CA GLU A 666 -1.19 -17.39 14.17
C GLU A 666 -2.10 -16.16 14.35
N SER A 667 -1.93 -15.44 15.44
CA SER A 667 -2.77 -14.26 15.76
C SER A 667 -1.98 -13.04 16.18
N VAL A 668 -2.61 -11.89 15.98
CA VAL A 668 -2.18 -10.59 16.55
C VAL A 668 -3.25 -10.17 17.54
N THR A 669 -2.87 -9.94 18.79
CA THR A 669 -3.78 -9.57 19.89
C THR A 669 -3.33 -8.28 20.56
N ARG A 670 -4.28 -7.35 20.77
CA ARG A 670 -4.13 -6.17 21.61
C ARG A 670 -5.03 -6.29 22.82
N ILE A 671 -4.46 -6.14 24.03
CA ILE A 671 -5.22 -6.08 25.28
C ILE A 671 -4.99 -4.71 25.91
N GLU A 672 -6.06 -3.97 26.11
CA GLU A 672 -6.03 -2.64 26.72
C GLU A 672 -6.63 -2.66 28.12
N PHE A 673 -5.87 -2.19 29.10
CA PHE A 673 -6.30 -1.99 30.48
C PHE A 673 -6.39 -0.50 30.78
N THR A 674 -7.44 -0.10 31.45
CA THR A 674 -7.61 1.26 31.99
C THR A 674 -7.40 1.22 33.50
N ALA A 675 -6.67 2.16 34.07
CA ALA A 675 -6.45 2.27 35.50
C ALA A 675 -7.75 2.55 36.28
N ARG A 676 -7.78 2.16 37.55
CA ARG A 676 -8.86 2.47 38.49
C ARG A 676 -8.94 3.94 38.78
#